data_aa93c24e90ed9ca5888b7b3ff5eeea93
#
_entry.id   aa93c24e90ed9ca5888b7b3ff5eeea93
#
_cell.length_a   1.000
_cell.length_b   1.000
_cell.length_c   1.000
_cell.angle_alpha   90.00
_cell.angle_beta   90.00
_cell.angle_gamma   90.00
#
_symmetry.space_group_name_H-M   'P 1'
#
loop_
_entity.id
_entity.type
_entity.pdbx_description
1 polymer ?
#
loop_
_entity_poly.entity_id
_entity_poly.type
_entity_poly.pdbx_seq_one_letter_code
_entity_poly.pdbx_strand_id
1 'polypeptide(L)'
;QNGTAVIPQGADIETAKKAIAKALVVNADKVDTKSLEWEYECEGKDNTKLQKNTAFGSLEGFTSTTTKKFLGRNITTEYSHPAFLDKGEGDFKFRLKGSEEVVTLHRAYKYESSIVLKEGSAVSLTYNDDMTVDYNALEAELFSTFVDTENSSPASITAEQIKIEYYATANIGAVGSLGRAWMPVCGGKSNGLEYPGMPEGTQRVRFSYAGDDENTAASVEASVQVKGREQSAFVLKDAPYEVSMAFNADQSYDFDATARAIYDAVIAETNPAGLTYDDVSMEYNAGTDIIQNWQPLNSTNWTAAFKKFGPGEWSIRIRWDGNKNYKGTQTQVNVTTADNRIATAVVCREGVSFSYNMDTAGMKQSRFDQVIDWDNSTLPAKDTLSADDFTMEYYGVDDVAGVEGVTKQWAPIEGGKVNLLTYLQMGAGEQQIRITYKGNAEYRPSASAESNVTINKAKVKVKVKSANIYAGDAMPQDFVTTNPSDRFDVYTIYAGLTSNVNAGIYLEMPEKYTNSTVLKLIDPVVSKIYGKSFTQMMQDGMTVGELRKLFSTQELLDTLKKLHIDTGTVGQILEIINKLPSVADTVRVSFGTPNRAGLYTVTAVTDNKNYETGVGVGALLVKMHSKGTKLSWNQSFTKGKLKASDVESFDFGATLSHDGDVSISQSNVHYLYSGFTSKWKPYSSTKAPTEPGRYVVTVVTIGGNYQAAPITRSFQIVK
;
A
#
# COMPACT_ATOMS: atom_id res chain seq x y z
N GLN A 1 -76.58 50.32 -1.22
CA GLN A 1 -76.54 48.97 -0.65
C GLN A 1 -75.75 48.93 0.67
N ASN A 2 -75.92 47.95 1.50
CA ASN A 2 -75.04 47.68 2.61
C ASN A 2 -73.75 47.04 2.08
N GLY A 3 -72.63 47.32 2.74
CA GLY A 3 -71.36 46.78 2.29
C GLY A 3 -70.29 46.78 3.37
N THR A 4 -69.14 46.15 3.08
CA THR A 4 -67.98 46.16 3.92
C THR A 4 -66.86 46.93 3.22
N ALA A 5 -66.27 47.89 3.93
CA ALA A 5 -65.10 48.63 3.43
C ALA A 5 -63.88 48.30 4.33
N VAL A 6 -62.82 47.90 3.72
CA VAL A 6 -61.54 47.77 4.44
C VAL A 6 -60.87 49.15 4.40
N ILE A 7 -60.75 49.74 5.59
CA ILE A 7 -60.16 51.06 5.76
C ILE A 7 -59.09 50.91 6.87
N PRO A 8 -57.84 50.77 6.49
CA PRO A 8 -56.74 50.55 7.47
C PRO A 8 -56.69 51.62 8.56
N GLN A 9 -56.15 51.24 9.71
CA GLN A 9 -55.90 52.19 10.79
C GLN A 9 -54.83 53.21 10.33
N GLY A 10 -55.13 54.50 10.38
CA GLY A 10 -54.25 55.57 9.90
C GLY A 10 -54.41 55.92 8.40
N ALA A 11 -55.43 55.39 7.73
CA ALA A 11 -55.79 55.77 6.38
C ALA A 11 -56.18 57.25 6.32
N ASP A 12 -55.87 57.93 5.25
CA ASP A 12 -56.36 59.30 5.02
C ASP A 12 -57.83 59.32 4.60
N ILE A 13 -58.46 60.49 4.72
CA ILE A 13 -59.90 60.61 4.47
C ILE A 13 -60.28 60.37 3.02
N GLU A 14 -59.41 60.67 2.08
CA GLU A 14 -59.67 60.39 0.66
C GLU A 14 -59.62 58.90 0.33
N THR A 15 -58.73 58.16 0.95
CA THR A 15 -58.68 56.70 0.89
C THR A 15 -59.96 56.09 1.49
N ALA A 16 -60.39 56.61 2.67
CA ALA A 16 -61.62 56.18 3.27
C ALA A 16 -62.87 56.44 2.38
N LYS A 17 -63.00 57.66 1.80
CA LYS A 17 -64.10 58.00 0.88
C LYS A 17 -64.18 57.06 -0.31
N LYS A 18 -63.05 56.71 -0.90
CA LYS A 18 -62.99 55.76 -2.01
C LYS A 18 -63.46 54.35 -1.61
N ALA A 19 -63.00 53.86 -0.46
CA ALA A 19 -63.40 52.58 0.08
C ALA A 19 -64.89 52.52 0.39
N ILE A 20 -65.44 53.57 1.02
CA ILE A 20 -66.87 53.74 1.35
C ILE A 20 -67.68 53.73 0.04
N ALA A 21 -67.32 54.55 -0.91
CA ALA A 21 -68.02 54.58 -2.19
C ALA A 21 -68.01 53.23 -2.91
N LYS A 22 -66.87 52.55 -2.95
CA LYS A 22 -66.75 51.21 -3.56
C LYS A 22 -67.65 50.19 -2.85
N ALA A 23 -67.82 50.27 -1.53
CA ALA A 23 -68.61 49.35 -0.76
C ALA A 23 -70.13 49.62 -0.83
N LEU A 24 -70.54 50.90 -0.87
CA LEU A 24 -71.94 51.28 -0.75
C LEU A 24 -72.62 51.61 -2.07
N VAL A 25 -71.92 51.90 -3.14
CA VAL A 25 -72.47 52.28 -4.46
C VAL A 25 -72.54 51.05 -5.36
N VAL A 26 -73.69 50.73 -5.89
CA VAL A 26 -73.83 49.67 -6.86
C VAL A 26 -73.17 50.11 -8.19
N ASN A 27 -72.31 49.26 -8.73
CA ASN A 27 -71.47 49.56 -9.91
C ASN A 27 -70.64 50.85 -9.72
N ALA A 28 -69.90 50.95 -8.57
CA ALA A 28 -69.07 52.09 -8.23
C ALA A 28 -68.06 52.50 -9.35
N ASP A 29 -67.59 51.50 -10.12
CA ASP A 29 -66.62 51.68 -11.21
C ASP A 29 -67.25 52.43 -12.45
N LYS A 30 -68.60 52.55 -12.50
CA LYS A 30 -69.33 53.18 -13.59
C LYS A 30 -69.91 54.53 -13.18
N VAL A 31 -69.68 54.96 -11.97
CA VAL A 31 -70.26 56.21 -11.38
C VAL A 31 -69.07 57.10 -10.93
N ASP A 32 -69.21 58.42 -11.19
CA ASP A 32 -68.27 59.39 -10.62
C ASP A 32 -68.50 59.49 -9.12
N THR A 33 -67.77 58.66 -8.37
CA THR A 33 -67.91 58.57 -6.90
C THR A 33 -67.17 59.69 -6.18
N LYS A 34 -66.34 60.47 -6.86
CA LYS A 34 -65.58 61.59 -6.23
C LYS A 34 -66.46 62.77 -5.86
N SER A 35 -67.64 62.95 -6.51
CA SER A 35 -68.59 63.97 -6.22
C SER A 35 -69.62 63.62 -5.13
N LEU A 36 -69.54 62.38 -4.60
CA LEU A 36 -70.47 61.92 -3.58
C LEU A 36 -70.03 62.42 -2.17
N GLU A 37 -70.92 63.23 -1.56
CA GLU A 37 -70.74 63.64 -0.15
C GLU A 37 -71.45 62.63 0.82
N TRP A 38 -70.65 61.96 1.56
CA TRP A 38 -71.14 60.97 2.57
C TRP A 38 -71.30 61.59 3.92
N GLU A 39 -72.40 61.30 4.57
CA GLU A 39 -72.62 61.56 6.01
C GLU A 39 -72.73 60.22 6.73
N TYR A 40 -72.15 60.17 7.95
CA TYR A 40 -72.28 59.00 8.82
C TYR A 40 -72.93 59.34 10.11
N GLU A 41 -73.67 58.37 10.67
CA GLU A 41 -74.34 58.51 11.98
C GLU A 41 -73.35 58.27 13.11
N CYS A 42 -73.17 59.27 14.00
CA CYS A 42 -72.38 59.03 15.21
C CYS A 42 -72.91 59.83 16.40
N GLU A 43 -72.54 59.35 17.57
CA GLU A 43 -72.79 60.01 18.83
C GLU A 43 -71.76 61.11 19.04
N GLY A 44 -72.25 62.33 19.19
CA GLY A 44 -71.47 63.49 19.63
C GLY A 44 -71.75 63.79 21.14
N LYS A 45 -70.82 64.52 21.71
CA LYS A 45 -70.91 64.97 23.13
C LYS A 45 -70.91 66.47 23.21
N ASP A 46 -71.63 67.01 24.16
CA ASP A 46 -71.55 68.44 24.49
C ASP A 46 -70.21 68.80 25.12
N ASN A 47 -69.95 70.06 25.32
CA ASN A 47 -68.71 70.56 25.95
C ASN A 47 -68.50 70.04 27.38
N THR A 48 -69.52 69.60 28.07
CA THR A 48 -69.44 68.96 29.39
C THR A 48 -69.19 67.47 29.34
N LYS A 49 -69.33 66.83 28.18
CA LYS A 49 -69.28 65.39 27.88
C LYS A 49 -70.44 64.60 28.60
N LEU A 50 -71.42 65.24 29.17
CA LEU A 50 -72.48 64.62 29.91
C LEU A 50 -73.75 64.35 29.04
N GLN A 51 -74.03 65.26 28.08
CA GLN A 51 -75.13 65.05 27.15
C GLN A 51 -74.59 64.52 25.82
N LYS A 52 -75.38 63.67 25.25
CA LYS A 52 -75.06 63.00 23.99
C LYS A 52 -76.23 63.27 22.96
N ASN A 53 -75.83 63.38 21.73
CA ASN A 53 -76.74 63.45 20.60
C ASN A 53 -76.24 62.61 19.43
N THR A 54 -77.11 61.90 18.81
CA THR A 54 -76.78 61.09 17.60
C THR A 54 -77.28 61.87 16.40
N ALA A 55 -76.42 62.12 15.43
CA ALA A 55 -76.76 62.85 14.20
C ALA A 55 -75.91 62.32 13.00
N PHE A 56 -76.37 62.61 11.81
CA PHE A 56 -75.62 62.40 10.57
C PHE A 56 -74.84 63.68 10.24
N GLY A 57 -73.61 63.51 9.81
CA GLY A 57 -72.77 64.61 9.38
C GLY A 57 -71.48 64.13 8.71
N SER A 58 -70.58 65.08 8.47
CA SER A 58 -69.36 64.88 7.71
C SER A 58 -68.44 63.83 8.33
N LEU A 59 -67.77 63.08 7.46
CA LEU A 59 -66.75 62.09 7.80
C LEU A 59 -65.53 62.66 8.54
N GLU A 60 -65.28 63.96 8.38
CA GLU A 60 -64.15 64.68 9.03
C GLU A 60 -64.49 65.16 10.46
N GLY A 61 -65.66 64.80 10.95
CA GLY A 61 -66.19 65.26 12.18
C GLY A 61 -67.07 66.52 11.98
N PHE A 62 -68.01 66.72 12.83
CA PHE A 62 -68.97 67.83 12.69
C PHE A 62 -69.55 68.24 14.04
N THR A 63 -70.24 69.38 14.02
CA THR A 63 -71.02 69.84 15.18
C THR A 63 -72.50 69.80 14.83
N SER A 64 -73.32 69.45 15.78
CA SER A 64 -74.80 69.56 15.66
C SER A 64 -75.37 70.37 16.84
N THR A 65 -76.46 70.96 16.63
CA THR A 65 -77.15 71.71 17.65
C THR A 65 -78.58 71.21 17.91
N THR A 66 -78.96 71.12 19.16
CA THR A 66 -80.37 70.93 19.53
C THR A 66 -80.84 72.10 20.36
N THR A 67 -81.99 72.62 19.94
CA THR A 67 -82.63 73.70 20.71
C THR A 67 -83.84 73.16 21.47
N LYS A 68 -83.83 73.26 22.75
CA LYS A 68 -84.95 72.89 23.63
C LYS A 68 -85.51 74.12 24.34
N LYS A 69 -86.83 74.27 24.40
CA LYS A 69 -87.47 75.33 25.15
C LYS A 69 -87.55 74.96 26.62
N PHE A 70 -86.88 75.77 27.50
CA PHE A 70 -86.90 75.59 28.91
C PHE A 70 -87.20 76.94 29.58
N LEU A 71 -88.30 77.01 30.43
CA LEU A 71 -88.73 78.23 31.08
C LEU A 71 -88.87 79.44 30.11
N GLY A 72 -89.46 79.18 28.90
CA GLY A 72 -89.69 80.23 27.95
C GLY A 72 -88.49 80.69 27.10
N ARG A 73 -87.25 80.19 27.43
CA ARG A 73 -86.04 80.46 26.71
C ARG A 73 -85.58 79.33 25.84
N ASN A 74 -85.13 79.58 24.67
CA ASN A 74 -84.48 78.62 23.83
C ASN A 74 -83.07 78.36 24.35
N ILE A 75 -82.76 77.15 24.76
CA ILE A 75 -81.43 76.67 25.14
C ILE A 75 -80.90 75.82 23.96
N THR A 76 -79.88 76.29 23.34
CA THR A 76 -79.19 75.59 22.27
C THR A 76 -78.01 74.90 22.85
N THR A 77 -77.95 73.59 22.71
CA THR A 77 -76.78 72.77 23.06
C THR A 77 -76.08 72.35 21.81
N GLU A 78 -74.77 72.57 21.78
CA GLU A 78 -73.90 72.14 20.70
C GLU A 78 -73.21 70.83 21.07
N TYR A 79 -73.15 69.89 20.11
CA TYR A 79 -72.51 68.60 20.30
C TYR A 79 -71.40 68.44 19.24
N SER A 80 -70.23 68.05 19.71
CA SER A 80 -69.09 67.71 18.83
C SER A 80 -69.10 66.24 18.56
N HIS A 81 -69.07 65.90 17.25
CA HIS A 81 -69.07 64.52 16.74
C HIS A 81 -67.68 64.24 16.22
N PRO A 82 -67.06 63.12 16.60
CA PRO A 82 -65.72 62.74 16.16
C PRO A 82 -65.69 62.44 14.67
N ALA A 83 -64.49 62.46 14.09
CA ALA A 83 -64.28 62.02 12.69
C ALA A 83 -64.54 60.49 12.58
N PHE A 84 -65.01 60.07 11.40
CA PHE A 84 -65.23 58.66 11.13
C PHE A 84 -63.94 57.84 11.29
N LEU A 85 -62.81 58.37 10.88
CA LEU A 85 -61.50 57.69 10.98
C LEU A 85 -61.06 57.51 12.45
N ASP A 86 -61.59 58.29 13.39
CA ASP A 86 -61.32 58.11 14.84
C ASP A 86 -62.10 56.95 15.45
N LYS A 87 -63.02 56.34 14.72
CA LYS A 87 -63.78 55.19 15.14
C LYS A 87 -63.02 53.91 14.86
N GLY A 88 -63.25 52.89 15.65
CA GLY A 88 -62.74 51.56 15.43
C GLY A 88 -63.42 50.78 14.31
N GLU A 89 -63.15 49.49 14.24
CA GLU A 89 -63.91 48.57 13.41
C GLU A 89 -65.37 48.45 13.92
N GLY A 90 -66.27 48.19 13.00
CA GLY A 90 -67.67 47.98 13.36
C GLY A 90 -68.63 48.51 12.28
N ASP A 91 -69.93 48.39 12.60
CA ASP A 91 -71.02 48.78 11.71
C ASP A 91 -71.38 50.23 11.94
N PHE A 92 -71.41 50.99 10.87
CA PHE A 92 -71.75 52.43 10.84
C PHE A 92 -72.83 52.67 9.83
N LYS A 93 -73.79 53.54 10.17
CA LYS A 93 -74.82 53.96 9.27
C LYS A 93 -74.37 55.15 8.43
N PHE A 94 -74.60 55.07 7.16
CA PHE A 94 -74.21 56.07 6.15
C PHE A 94 -75.42 56.53 5.36
N ARG A 95 -75.40 57.75 4.87
CA ARG A 95 -76.26 58.25 3.84
C ARG A 95 -75.55 59.22 2.93
N LEU A 96 -76.06 59.45 1.72
CA LEU A 96 -75.60 60.57 0.92
C LEU A 96 -76.23 61.85 1.48
N LYS A 97 -75.46 62.94 1.45
CA LYS A 97 -75.89 64.22 1.97
C LYS A 97 -77.15 64.68 1.27
N GLY A 98 -78.17 64.97 2.07
CA GLY A 98 -79.50 65.34 1.58
C GLY A 98 -80.42 64.19 1.20
N SER A 99 -79.99 62.93 1.42
CA SER A 99 -80.82 61.75 1.23
C SER A 99 -81.34 61.24 2.59
N GLU A 100 -82.58 60.70 2.57
CA GLU A 100 -83.11 59.97 3.74
C GLU A 100 -82.80 58.47 3.75
N GLU A 101 -82.22 57.97 2.68
CA GLU A 101 -81.85 56.56 2.55
C GLU A 101 -80.59 56.26 3.39
N VAL A 102 -80.73 55.34 4.35
CA VAL A 102 -79.64 54.95 5.23
C VAL A 102 -79.18 53.56 4.86
N VAL A 103 -77.88 53.36 4.72
CA VAL A 103 -77.26 52.09 4.50
C VAL A 103 -76.25 51.77 5.58
N THR A 104 -75.92 50.50 5.80
CA THR A 104 -74.95 50.10 6.80
C THR A 104 -73.61 49.74 6.11
N LEU A 105 -72.54 50.35 6.57
CA LEU A 105 -71.17 49.99 6.21
C LEU A 105 -70.49 49.30 7.37
N HIS A 106 -70.03 48.14 7.16
CA HIS A 106 -69.08 47.48 8.08
C HIS A 106 -67.66 47.99 7.74
N ARG A 107 -67.03 48.66 8.72
CA ARG A 107 -65.65 49.06 8.62
C ARG A 107 -64.80 47.97 9.22
N ALA A 108 -63.87 47.36 8.44
CA ALA A 108 -62.81 46.50 8.86
C ALA A 108 -61.46 47.15 8.63
N TYR A 109 -60.47 46.87 9.44
CA TYR A 109 -59.12 47.34 9.24
C TYR A 109 -58.39 46.52 8.19
N LYS A 110 -58.80 45.25 8.02
CA LYS A 110 -58.22 44.32 7.06
C LYS A 110 -59.34 43.54 6.35
N TYR A 111 -59.05 43.11 5.13
CA TYR A 111 -59.89 42.16 4.42
C TYR A 111 -59.90 40.82 5.16
N GLU A 112 -61.04 40.21 5.23
CA GLU A 112 -61.11 38.84 5.77
C GLU A 112 -60.47 37.88 4.77
N SER A 113 -59.57 37.07 5.29
CA SER A 113 -58.88 36.05 4.51
C SER A 113 -59.58 34.70 4.69
N SER A 114 -59.52 33.89 3.65
CA SER A 114 -59.95 32.50 3.68
C SER A 114 -59.06 31.65 2.81
N ILE A 115 -58.66 30.48 3.30
CA ILE A 115 -57.97 29.49 2.49
C ILE A 115 -59.01 28.46 2.05
N VAL A 116 -59.21 28.32 0.76
CA VAL A 116 -60.09 27.32 0.17
C VAL A 116 -59.24 26.14 -0.27
N LEU A 117 -59.67 24.95 0.09
CA LEU A 117 -58.98 23.73 -0.32
C LEU A 117 -59.72 23.07 -1.49
N LYS A 118 -58.90 22.57 -2.43
CA LYS A 118 -59.34 21.67 -3.49
C LYS A 118 -59.64 20.29 -2.92
N GLU A 119 -60.45 19.51 -3.59
CA GLU A 119 -60.53 18.08 -3.33
C GLU A 119 -59.25 17.44 -3.87
N GLY A 120 -58.28 17.23 -3.00
CA GLY A 120 -57.00 16.59 -3.30
C GLY A 120 -57.04 15.09 -3.01
N SER A 121 -56.36 14.32 -3.83
CA SER A 121 -56.33 12.86 -3.67
C SER A 121 -55.23 12.39 -2.71
N ALA A 122 -53.99 12.67 -3.01
CA ALA A 122 -52.84 12.28 -2.20
C ALA A 122 -51.59 13.06 -2.66
N VAL A 123 -50.61 13.16 -1.79
CA VAL A 123 -49.25 13.64 -2.12
C VAL A 123 -48.27 12.51 -1.92
N SER A 124 -47.09 12.62 -2.53
CA SER A 124 -46.07 11.60 -2.42
C SER A 124 -44.80 12.17 -1.78
N LEU A 125 -44.17 11.41 -0.90
CA LEU A 125 -42.85 11.74 -0.40
C LEU A 125 -41.83 11.60 -1.52
N THR A 126 -41.18 12.68 -1.85
CA THR A 126 -40.03 12.68 -2.75
C THR A 126 -38.75 12.51 -1.96
N TYR A 127 -37.81 11.69 -2.45
CA TYR A 127 -36.57 11.39 -1.78
C TYR A 127 -35.37 11.90 -2.58
N ASN A 128 -34.41 12.47 -1.89
CA ASN A 128 -33.10 12.82 -2.40
C ASN A 128 -32.27 11.57 -2.72
N ASP A 129 -31.13 11.74 -3.39
CA ASP A 129 -30.22 10.62 -3.72
C ASP A 129 -29.59 9.97 -2.46
N ASP A 130 -29.49 10.70 -1.35
CA ASP A 130 -29.06 10.19 -0.05
C ASP A 130 -30.18 9.53 0.76
N MET A 131 -31.34 9.32 0.17
CA MET A 131 -32.52 8.71 0.75
C MET A 131 -33.21 9.54 1.84
N THR A 132 -32.83 10.78 2.04
CA THR A 132 -33.57 11.73 2.87
C THR A 132 -34.81 12.24 2.16
N VAL A 133 -35.87 12.58 2.91
CA VAL A 133 -37.08 13.16 2.34
C VAL A 133 -36.82 14.61 1.91
N ASP A 134 -37.21 14.95 0.70
CA ASP A 134 -37.26 16.34 0.24
C ASP A 134 -38.55 17.00 0.72
N TYR A 135 -38.49 17.59 1.91
CA TYR A 135 -39.63 18.28 2.50
C TYR A 135 -40.02 19.57 1.77
N ASN A 136 -39.09 20.21 1.02
CA ASN A 136 -39.43 21.38 0.20
C ASN A 136 -40.31 20.98 -0.98
N ALA A 137 -39.97 19.86 -1.62
CA ALA A 137 -40.82 19.30 -2.69
C ALA A 137 -42.19 18.89 -2.14
N LEU A 138 -42.25 18.27 -0.94
CA LEU A 138 -43.49 17.91 -0.29
C LEU A 138 -44.35 19.14 0.04
N GLU A 139 -43.76 20.22 0.57
CA GLU A 139 -44.48 21.47 0.85
C GLU A 139 -45.07 22.07 -0.45
N ALA A 140 -44.28 22.09 -1.53
CA ALA A 140 -44.72 22.55 -2.82
C ALA A 140 -45.88 21.71 -3.41
N GLU A 141 -45.80 20.37 -3.27
CA GLU A 141 -46.84 19.47 -3.73
C GLU A 141 -48.12 19.61 -2.88
N LEU A 142 -47.99 19.71 -1.52
CA LEU A 142 -49.16 19.98 -0.64
C LEU A 142 -49.84 21.29 -1.03
N PHE A 143 -49.08 22.35 -1.25
CA PHE A 143 -49.65 23.61 -1.64
C PHE A 143 -50.37 23.52 -2.99
N SER A 144 -49.73 23.01 -4.01
CA SER A 144 -50.27 22.92 -5.36
C SER A 144 -51.50 22.01 -5.48
N THR A 145 -51.47 20.91 -4.70
CA THR A 145 -52.54 19.90 -4.71
C THR A 145 -53.77 20.33 -3.94
N PHE A 146 -53.58 20.98 -2.79
CA PHE A 146 -54.68 21.25 -1.87
C PHE A 146 -55.14 22.73 -1.85
N VAL A 147 -54.29 23.71 -2.06
CA VAL A 147 -54.72 25.12 -1.97
C VAL A 147 -55.31 25.58 -3.29
N ASP A 148 -56.57 26.05 -3.24
CA ASP A 148 -57.26 26.70 -4.33
C ASP A 148 -56.93 28.20 -4.28
N THR A 149 -55.94 28.62 -5.06
CA THR A 149 -55.51 30.01 -5.08
C THR A 149 -56.48 30.96 -5.80
N GLU A 150 -57.36 30.45 -6.62
CA GLU A 150 -58.35 31.27 -7.34
C GLU A 150 -59.56 31.62 -6.45
N ASN A 151 -59.95 30.69 -5.59
CA ASN A 151 -61.12 30.87 -4.70
C ASN A 151 -60.70 31.26 -3.27
N SER A 152 -59.41 31.33 -2.95
CA SER A 152 -58.91 31.82 -1.68
C SER A 152 -58.89 33.36 -1.63
N SER A 153 -58.94 33.93 -0.44
CA SER A 153 -58.82 35.38 -0.22
C SER A 153 -57.64 35.65 0.71
N PRO A 154 -56.68 36.48 0.34
CA PRO A 154 -56.57 37.22 -0.92
C PRO A 154 -56.39 36.29 -2.13
N ALA A 155 -56.91 36.73 -3.29
CA ALA A 155 -56.70 35.99 -4.53
C ALA A 155 -55.24 35.96 -4.91
N SER A 156 -54.79 34.83 -5.50
CA SER A 156 -53.38 34.59 -5.91
C SER A 156 -52.41 34.45 -4.71
N ILE A 157 -52.88 33.96 -3.59
CA ILE A 157 -52.03 33.59 -2.45
C ILE A 157 -50.91 32.61 -2.89
N THR A 158 -49.68 32.87 -2.54
CA THR A 158 -48.49 32.08 -2.96
C THR A 158 -48.07 31.04 -1.92
N ALA A 159 -47.28 30.10 -2.36
CA ALA A 159 -46.73 29.07 -1.48
C ALA A 159 -45.89 29.65 -0.31
N GLU A 160 -45.15 30.74 -0.59
CA GLU A 160 -44.30 31.42 0.39
C GLU A 160 -45.12 32.11 1.49
N GLN A 161 -46.40 32.43 1.21
CA GLN A 161 -47.32 33.08 2.15
C GLN A 161 -48.08 32.07 3.02
N ILE A 162 -48.06 30.77 2.65
CA ILE A 162 -48.74 29.71 3.37
C ILE A 162 -47.76 28.90 4.20
N LYS A 163 -47.93 28.91 5.49
CA LYS A 163 -47.25 27.96 6.39
C LYS A 163 -47.99 26.64 6.40
N ILE A 164 -47.30 25.56 6.06
CA ILE A 164 -47.85 24.20 6.09
C ILE A 164 -47.29 23.47 7.29
N GLU A 165 -48.19 22.97 8.15
CA GLU A 165 -47.83 22.23 9.35
C GLU A 165 -48.63 20.93 9.41
N TYR A 166 -48.04 19.90 9.98
CA TYR A 166 -48.78 18.67 10.25
C TYR A 166 -48.86 18.41 11.77
N TYR A 167 -49.88 17.66 12.19
CA TYR A 167 -50.07 17.36 13.60
C TYR A 167 -49.19 16.16 14.00
N ALA A 168 -47.95 16.50 14.34
CA ALA A 168 -46.89 15.56 14.62
C ALA A 168 -46.99 14.89 15.98
N THR A 169 -46.50 13.67 16.06
CA THR A 169 -46.32 12.94 17.31
C THR A 169 -44.82 12.89 17.67
N ALA A 170 -44.46 13.24 18.90
CA ALA A 170 -43.09 13.26 19.36
C ALA A 170 -42.44 11.87 19.33
N ASN A 171 -41.17 11.79 18.95
CA ASN A 171 -40.39 10.58 19.03
C ASN A 171 -39.72 10.48 20.42
N ILE A 172 -40.32 9.70 21.33
CA ILE A 172 -39.85 9.51 22.71
C ILE A 172 -39.40 8.05 22.90
N GLY A 173 -38.49 7.55 22.08
CA GLY A 173 -37.91 6.21 22.23
C GLY A 173 -38.95 5.09 22.35
N ALA A 174 -38.67 4.06 23.17
CA ALA A 174 -39.52 2.86 23.32
C ALA A 174 -40.84 3.06 24.10
N VAL A 175 -41.07 4.24 24.64
CA VAL A 175 -42.25 4.52 25.48
C VAL A 175 -43.21 5.43 24.72
N GLY A 176 -44.02 4.88 23.87
CA GLY A 176 -45.08 5.52 23.07
C GLY A 176 -45.27 7.04 23.19
N SER A 177 -45.74 7.63 22.13
CA SER A 177 -45.92 9.08 21.93
C SER A 177 -46.79 9.77 22.99
N LEU A 178 -46.19 10.55 23.88
CA LEU A 178 -46.90 11.35 24.87
C LEU A 178 -47.14 12.81 24.45
N GLY A 179 -46.51 13.31 23.41
CA GLY A 179 -46.62 14.67 22.93
C GLY A 179 -47.11 14.77 21.49
N ARG A 180 -48.09 15.67 21.27
CA ARG A 180 -48.51 16.03 19.91
C ARG A 180 -48.45 17.54 19.75
N ALA A 181 -47.96 18.00 18.59
CA ALA A 181 -47.86 19.39 18.27
C ALA A 181 -47.98 19.63 16.77
N TRP A 182 -48.40 20.85 16.41
CA TRP A 182 -48.29 21.33 15.05
C TRP A 182 -46.81 21.63 14.73
N MET A 183 -46.26 20.97 13.73
CA MET A 183 -44.86 21.07 13.33
C MET A 183 -44.77 21.33 11.84
N PRO A 184 -43.72 22.01 11.38
CA PRO A 184 -43.38 22.08 9.94
C PRO A 184 -43.33 20.66 9.36
N VAL A 185 -43.59 20.51 8.06
CA VAL A 185 -43.53 19.19 7.39
C VAL A 185 -42.20 18.48 7.55
N CYS A 186 -41.10 19.23 7.72
CA CYS A 186 -39.75 18.67 7.96
C CYS A 186 -39.57 18.24 9.46
N GLY A 187 -40.54 18.47 10.33
CA GLY A 187 -40.42 18.22 11.76
C GLY A 187 -39.62 19.27 12.50
N GLY A 188 -39.02 18.90 13.62
CA GLY A 188 -38.21 19.81 14.43
C GLY A 188 -38.35 19.62 15.92
N LYS A 189 -37.94 20.63 16.71
CA LYS A 189 -38.02 20.59 18.18
C LYS A 189 -39.06 21.56 18.71
N SER A 190 -39.90 21.11 19.63
CA SER A 190 -40.83 21.94 20.32
C SER A 190 -40.97 21.45 21.77
N ASN A 191 -40.95 22.39 22.75
CA ASN A 191 -41.06 22.12 24.19
C ASN A 191 -40.11 21.01 24.70
N GLY A 192 -38.88 20.97 24.17
CA GLY A 192 -37.87 19.98 24.54
C GLY A 192 -38.05 18.60 23.94
N LEU A 193 -39.10 18.39 23.16
CA LEU A 193 -39.36 17.14 22.43
C LEU A 193 -38.95 17.27 20.96
N GLU A 194 -38.51 16.16 20.37
CA GLU A 194 -38.17 16.06 18.96
C GLU A 194 -39.31 15.40 18.18
N TYR A 195 -39.69 16.00 17.10
CA TYR A 195 -40.75 15.54 16.21
C TYR A 195 -40.12 15.18 14.84
N PRO A 196 -40.41 14.00 14.31
CA PRO A 196 -39.93 13.62 12.99
C PRO A 196 -40.55 14.50 11.89
N GLY A 197 -40.04 14.45 10.70
CA GLY A 197 -40.73 14.99 9.53
C GLY A 197 -41.98 14.18 9.21
N MET A 198 -42.89 14.76 8.41
CA MET A 198 -44.19 14.17 8.07
C MET A 198 -44.03 12.79 7.44
N PRO A 199 -44.57 11.71 8.08
CA PRO A 199 -44.41 10.36 7.58
C PRO A 199 -45.49 10.01 6.55
N GLU A 200 -45.32 8.87 5.89
CA GLU A 200 -46.36 8.26 5.05
C GLU A 200 -47.63 7.93 5.88
N GLY A 201 -48.73 7.80 5.20
CA GLY A 201 -50.03 7.51 5.78
C GLY A 201 -50.96 8.71 5.84
N THR A 202 -52.07 8.59 6.56
CA THR A 202 -53.03 9.68 6.69
C THR A 202 -52.54 10.69 7.73
N GLN A 203 -52.33 11.91 7.30
CA GLN A 203 -51.81 12.99 8.14
C GLN A 203 -52.83 14.12 8.26
N ARG A 204 -52.93 14.73 9.44
CA ARG A 204 -53.70 15.95 9.66
C ARG A 204 -52.77 17.13 9.37
N VAL A 205 -53.15 17.95 8.39
CA VAL A 205 -52.32 19.05 7.89
C VAL A 205 -53.09 20.35 8.07
N ARG A 206 -52.39 21.41 8.46
CA ARG A 206 -52.91 22.76 8.59
C ARG A 206 -52.19 23.68 7.64
N PHE A 207 -52.98 24.42 6.84
CA PHE A 207 -52.51 25.47 5.98
C PHE A 207 -52.84 26.79 6.67
N SER A 208 -51.86 27.64 6.89
CA SER A 208 -52.02 28.89 7.63
C SER A 208 -51.44 30.07 6.83
N TYR A 209 -52.25 31.09 6.67
CA TYR A 209 -51.83 32.41 6.18
C TYR A 209 -51.73 33.34 7.40
N ALA A 210 -50.57 33.96 7.59
CA ALA A 210 -50.34 34.80 8.77
C ALA A 210 -51.07 36.15 8.69
N GLY A 211 -51.65 36.47 7.52
CA GLY A 211 -52.13 37.82 7.22
C GLY A 211 -50.98 38.73 6.85
N ASP A 212 -51.37 39.95 6.39
CA ASP A 212 -50.47 41.05 6.10
C ASP A 212 -51.05 42.39 6.56
N ASP A 213 -50.56 43.49 6.07
CA ASP A 213 -51.08 44.83 6.43
C ASP A 213 -52.50 45.03 5.96
N GLU A 214 -52.96 44.36 4.92
CA GLU A 214 -54.26 44.52 4.29
C GLU A 214 -55.25 43.39 4.61
N ASN A 215 -54.73 42.22 4.98
CA ASN A 215 -55.55 40.99 5.12
C ASN A 215 -55.41 40.36 6.49
N THR A 216 -56.45 39.75 7.00
CA THR A 216 -56.46 39.00 8.29
C THR A 216 -55.74 37.68 8.13
N ALA A 217 -55.33 37.08 9.28
CA ALA A 217 -54.84 35.72 9.28
C ALA A 217 -55.98 34.70 9.01
N ALA A 218 -55.65 33.60 8.35
CA ALA A 218 -56.58 32.51 8.07
C ALA A 218 -55.87 31.14 8.24
N SER A 219 -56.64 30.14 8.62
CA SER A 219 -56.12 28.76 8.63
C SER A 219 -57.22 27.78 8.32
N VAL A 220 -56.84 26.64 7.72
CA VAL A 220 -57.72 25.54 7.41
C VAL A 220 -56.98 24.21 7.64
N GLU A 221 -57.69 23.20 8.02
CA GLU A 221 -57.13 21.85 8.26
C GLU A 221 -57.72 20.86 7.25
N ALA A 222 -56.88 19.91 6.84
CA ALA A 222 -57.26 18.81 5.97
C ALA A 222 -56.66 17.50 6.47
N SER A 223 -57.30 16.41 6.11
CA SER A 223 -56.77 15.07 6.23
C SER A 223 -56.13 14.70 4.88
N VAL A 224 -54.84 14.52 4.87
CA VAL A 224 -54.02 14.31 3.65
C VAL A 224 -53.46 12.90 3.65
N GLN A 225 -53.64 12.17 2.57
CA GLN A 225 -52.98 10.88 2.37
C GLN A 225 -51.59 11.12 1.77
N VAL A 226 -50.57 10.75 2.54
CA VAL A 226 -49.16 10.83 2.11
C VAL A 226 -48.70 9.44 1.68
N LYS A 227 -48.27 9.30 0.43
CA LYS A 227 -47.71 8.06 -0.12
C LYS A 227 -46.21 8.05 0.09
N GLY A 228 -45.68 6.93 0.59
CA GLY A 228 -44.26 6.68 0.67
C GLY A 228 -43.74 5.93 -0.55
N ARG A 229 -42.52 5.42 -0.42
CA ARG A 229 -41.91 4.56 -1.45
C ARG A 229 -42.75 3.27 -1.64
N GLU A 230 -42.70 2.77 -2.88
CA GLU A 230 -43.33 1.50 -3.21
C GLU A 230 -42.66 0.32 -2.50
N GLN A 231 -43.40 -0.76 -2.31
CA GLN A 231 -42.82 -1.98 -1.75
C GLN A 231 -42.01 -2.71 -2.80
N SER A 232 -40.83 -3.18 -2.43
CA SER A 232 -40.01 -4.08 -3.26
C SER A 232 -40.10 -5.52 -2.81
N ALA A 233 -39.76 -6.45 -3.68
CA ALA A 233 -39.75 -7.86 -3.37
C ALA A 233 -38.76 -8.65 -4.24
N PHE A 234 -38.26 -9.74 -3.70
CA PHE A 234 -37.58 -10.80 -4.45
C PHE A 234 -38.56 -11.96 -4.64
N VAL A 235 -38.70 -12.43 -5.89
CA VAL A 235 -39.36 -13.68 -6.20
C VAL A 235 -38.29 -14.76 -6.31
N LEU A 236 -38.40 -15.80 -5.52
CA LEU A 236 -37.38 -16.85 -5.45
C LEU A 236 -37.71 -17.99 -6.42
N LYS A 237 -36.68 -18.61 -6.95
CA LYS A 237 -36.75 -19.89 -7.66
C LYS A 237 -37.11 -21.02 -6.68
N ASP A 238 -37.45 -22.18 -7.22
CA ASP A 238 -37.69 -23.37 -6.39
C ASP A 238 -36.38 -23.90 -5.78
N ALA A 239 -36.42 -24.20 -4.48
CA ALA A 239 -35.34 -24.87 -3.79
C ALA A 239 -35.27 -26.37 -4.16
N PRO A 240 -34.14 -27.08 -3.99
CA PRO A 240 -32.90 -26.64 -3.33
C PRO A 240 -32.00 -25.76 -4.21
N TYR A 241 -31.21 -24.88 -3.56
CA TYR A 241 -30.23 -24.04 -4.24
C TYR A 241 -28.84 -24.65 -4.10
N GLU A 242 -28.33 -25.19 -5.20
CA GLU A 242 -27.00 -25.79 -5.28
C GLU A 242 -26.13 -24.95 -6.20
N VAL A 243 -24.98 -24.50 -5.72
CA VAL A 243 -24.10 -23.58 -6.44
C VAL A 243 -22.67 -24.09 -6.42
N SER A 244 -22.03 -24.12 -7.58
CA SER A 244 -20.60 -24.38 -7.70
C SER A 244 -19.85 -23.12 -7.29
N MET A 245 -18.89 -23.26 -6.36
CA MET A 245 -17.98 -22.17 -6.02
C MET A 245 -17.06 -21.87 -7.20
N ALA A 246 -16.84 -20.58 -7.44
CA ALA A 246 -15.86 -20.11 -8.40
C ALA A 246 -14.48 -19.92 -7.72
N PHE A 247 -13.42 -20.07 -8.52
CA PHE A 247 -12.04 -19.97 -8.07
C PHE A 247 -11.23 -19.10 -9.02
N ASN A 248 -10.34 -18.31 -8.45
CA ASN A 248 -9.32 -17.56 -9.19
C ASN A 248 -8.18 -18.50 -9.65
N ALA A 249 -7.34 -18.02 -10.55
CA ALA A 249 -6.16 -18.77 -11.01
C ALA A 249 -5.16 -19.11 -9.88
N ASP A 250 -5.11 -18.31 -8.83
CA ASP A 250 -4.27 -18.51 -7.64
C ASP A 250 -4.89 -19.45 -6.58
N GLN A 251 -5.99 -20.10 -6.91
CA GLN A 251 -6.75 -21.02 -6.05
C GLN A 251 -7.53 -20.37 -4.92
N SER A 252 -7.50 -19.06 -4.78
CA SER A 252 -8.40 -18.35 -3.87
C SER A 252 -9.84 -18.43 -4.38
N TYR A 253 -10.80 -18.34 -3.46
CA TYR A 253 -12.21 -18.28 -3.83
C TYR A 253 -12.49 -16.96 -4.58
N ASP A 254 -13.13 -17.07 -5.74
CA ASP A 254 -13.77 -15.94 -6.40
C ASP A 254 -15.14 -15.70 -5.76
N PHE A 255 -15.14 -14.89 -4.73
CA PHE A 255 -16.35 -14.59 -3.97
C PHE A 255 -17.37 -13.80 -4.78
N ASP A 256 -16.93 -12.96 -5.71
CA ASP A 256 -17.83 -12.16 -6.54
C ASP A 256 -18.56 -13.06 -7.56
N ALA A 257 -17.82 -13.89 -8.29
CA ALA A 257 -18.43 -14.84 -9.22
C ALA A 257 -19.33 -15.87 -8.51
N THR A 258 -18.93 -16.31 -7.29
CA THR A 258 -19.76 -17.22 -6.48
C THR A 258 -21.04 -16.55 -6.02
N ALA A 259 -20.97 -15.29 -5.59
CA ALA A 259 -22.13 -14.53 -5.14
C ALA A 259 -23.10 -14.27 -6.31
N ARG A 260 -22.60 -13.95 -7.51
CA ARG A 260 -23.43 -13.86 -8.72
C ARG A 260 -24.14 -15.17 -9.01
N ALA A 261 -23.42 -16.29 -8.94
CA ALA A 261 -24.01 -17.59 -9.15
C ALA A 261 -25.09 -17.93 -8.11
N ILE A 262 -24.91 -17.52 -6.84
CA ILE A 262 -25.93 -17.64 -5.79
C ILE A 262 -27.13 -16.78 -6.13
N TYR A 263 -26.92 -15.51 -6.51
CA TYR A 263 -28.00 -14.61 -6.90
C TYR A 263 -28.82 -15.21 -8.05
N ASP A 264 -28.14 -15.64 -9.10
CA ASP A 264 -28.77 -16.25 -10.27
C ASP A 264 -29.48 -17.56 -9.95
N ALA A 265 -28.99 -18.35 -8.99
CA ALA A 265 -29.64 -19.59 -8.57
C ALA A 265 -30.89 -19.36 -7.73
N VAL A 266 -30.93 -18.27 -6.95
CA VAL A 266 -31.97 -17.99 -5.95
C VAL A 266 -33.06 -17.10 -6.51
N ILE A 267 -32.72 -16.03 -7.22
CA ILE A 267 -33.66 -14.99 -7.64
C ILE A 267 -34.27 -15.34 -9.01
N ALA A 268 -35.59 -15.40 -9.06
CA ALA A 268 -36.34 -15.58 -10.30
C ALA A 268 -36.69 -14.23 -10.92
N GLU A 269 -37.29 -13.35 -10.11
CA GLU A 269 -37.74 -12.03 -10.55
C GLU A 269 -37.57 -11.02 -9.40
N THR A 270 -37.55 -9.75 -9.76
CA THR A 270 -37.45 -8.66 -8.79
C THR A 270 -38.55 -7.62 -9.00
N ASN A 271 -39.01 -6.99 -7.94
CA ASN A 271 -39.82 -5.80 -7.96
C ASN A 271 -39.07 -4.68 -7.19
N PRO A 272 -38.61 -3.59 -7.82
CA PRO A 272 -38.75 -3.30 -9.26
C PRO A 272 -38.03 -4.31 -10.16
N ALA A 273 -38.54 -4.46 -11.36
CA ALA A 273 -37.92 -5.32 -12.36
C ALA A 273 -36.53 -4.80 -12.76
N GLY A 274 -35.58 -5.74 -12.99
CA GLY A 274 -34.25 -5.43 -13.48
C GLY A 274 -33.18 -5.20 -12.42
N LEU A 275 -33.45 -5.47 -11.13
CA LEU A 275 -32.38 -5.54 -10.14
C LEU A 275 -31.45 -6.71 -10.46
N THR A 276 -30.17 -6.43 -10.39
CA THR A 276 -29.09 -7.38 -10.67
C THR A 276 -28.31 -7.67 -9.39
N TYR A 277 -27.37 -8.60 -9.47
CA TYR A 277 -26.41 -8.84 -8.39
C TYR A 277 -25.70 -7.56 -7.91
N ASP A 278 -25.38 -6.65 -8.83
CA ASP A 278 -24.63 -5.42 -8.52
C ASP A 278 -25.44 -4.42 -7.66
N ASP A 279 -26.75 -4.62 -7.61
CA ASP A 279 -27.66 -3.76 -6.83
C ASP A 279 -27.85 -4.26 -5.38
N VAL A 280 -27.41 -5.48 -5.06
CA VAL A 280 -27.68 -6.12 -3.78
C VAL A 280 -26.43 -6.39 -2.96
N SER A 281 -26.58 -6.47 -1.66
CA SER A 281 -25.57 -6.99 -0.75
C SER A 281 -25.90 -8.42 -0.34
N MET A 282 -24.87 -9.25 -0.24
CA MET A 282 -24.99 -10.62 0.23
C MET A 282 -24.13 -10.88 1.44
N GLU A 283 -24.73 -11.57 2.41
CA GLU A 283 -24.08 -11.98 3.63
C GLU A 283 -24.38 -13.45 3.92
N TYR A 284 -23.43 -14.13 4.54
CA TYR A 284 -23.65 -15.48 5.06
C TYR A 284 -23.66 -15.47 6.58
N ASN A 285 -24.37 -16.41 7.18
CA ASN A 285 -24.32 -16.60 8.62
C ASN A 285 -23.05 -17.40 8.99
N ALA A 286 -22.03 -16.69 9.48
CA ALA A 286 -20.79 -17.28 9.96
C ALA A 286 -20.92 -17.93 11.35
N GLY A 287 -22.01 -17.67 12.05
CA GLY A 287 -22.30 -18.17 13.40
C GLY A 287 -22.97 -19.55 13.40
N THR A 288 -23.75 -19.77 14.44
CA THR A 288 -24.61 -20.97 14.60
C THR A 288 -26.08 -20.57 14.41
N ASP A 289 -26.96 -21.54 14.44
CA ASP A 289 -28.42 -21.29 14.41
C ASP A 289 -28.91 -20.47 15.61
N ILE A 290 -28.17 -20.50 16.72
CA ILE A 290 -28.51 -19.78 17.96
C ILE A 290 -27.82 -18.40 17.99
N ILE A 291 -26.58 -18.31 17.55
CA ILE A 291 -25.78 -17.07 17.53
C ILE A 291 -25.52 -16.70 16.09
N GLN A 292 -26.42 -15.92 15.51
CA GLN A 292 -26.25 -15.44 14.14
C GLN A 292 -25.14 -14.38 14.07
N ASN A 293 -24.26 -14.52 13.08
CA ASN A 293 -23.24 -13.55 12.76
C ASN A 293 -23.16 -13.39 11.24
N TRP A 294 -23.82 -12.37 10.74
CA TRP A 294 -23.88 -12.08 9.32
C TRP A 294 -22.61 -11.38 8.87
N GLN A 295 -21.95 -11.95 7.87
CA GLN A 295 -20.70 -11.48 7.31
C GLN A 295 -20.78 -11.48 5.77
N PRO A 296 -20.13 -10.52 5.08
CA PRO A 296 -19.98 -10.61 3.64
C PRO A 296 -19.22 -11.90 3.25
N LEU A 297 -19.50 -12.45 2.08
CA LEU A 297 -18.93 -13.73 1.65
C LEU A 297 -17.39 -13.73 1.66
N ASN A 298 -16.77 -12.59 1.37
CA ASN A 298 -15.32 -12.39 1.34
C ASN A 298 -14.73 -11.96 2.71
N SER A 299 -15.50 -12.03 3.79
CA SER A 299 -15.02 -11.60 5.11
C SER A 299 -13.80 -12.38 5.55
N THR A 300 -12.81 -11.65 6.05
CA THR A 300 -11.62 -12.20 6.72
C THR A 300 -11.77 -12.21 8.25
N ASN A 301 -12.86 -11.64 8.78
CA ASN A 301 -13.16 -11.55 10.23
C ASN A 301 -13.78 -12.84 10.77
N TRP A 302 -13.05 -13.92 10.70
CA TRP A 302 -13.46 -15.20 11.25
C TRP A 302 -12.56 -15.61 12.43
N THR A 303 -13.17 -16.17 13.44
CA THR A 303 -12.50 -16.69 14.64
C THR A 303 -12.81 -18.19 14.79
N ALA A 304 -12.24 -18.83 15.77
CA ALA A 304 -12.57 -20.23 16.05
C ALA A 304 -14.08 -20.49 16.32
N ALA A 305 -14.83 -19.45 16.70
CA ALA A 305 -16.27 -19.51 16.93
C ALA A 305 -17.11 -19.26 15.66
N PHE A 306 -16.53 -18.76 14.58
CA PHE A 306 -17.24 -18.39 13.36
C PHE A 306 -16.65 -19.11 12.15
N LYS A 307 -17.52 -19.71 11.35
CA LYS A 307 -17.11 -20.46 10.16
C LYS A 307 -16.73 -19.50 9.01
N LYS A 308 -15.68 -19.86 8.30
CA LYS A 308 -15.31 -19.19 7.04
C LYS A 308 -16.22 -19.70 5.92
N PHE A 309 -16.67 -18.80 5.03
CA PHE A 309 -17.42 -19.19 3.83
C PHE A 309 -16.58 -20.07 2.92
N GLY A 310 -17.16 -21.13 2.42
CA GLY A 310 -16.53 -22.14 1.57
C GLY A 310 -17.52 -23.21 1.15
N PRO A 311 -17.07 -24.38 0.66
CA PRO A 311 -17.97 -25.50 0.36
C PRO A 311 -18.75 -25.95 1.61
N GLY A 312 -20.05 -26.14 1.46
CA GLY A 312 -20.95 -26.55 2.55
C GLY A 312 -22.33 -25.94 2.46
N GLU A 313 -23.12 -26.11 3.51
CA GLU A 313 -24.45 -25.52 3.65
C GLU A 313 -24.38 -24.20 4.39
N TRP A 314 -25.01 -23.18 3.82
CA TRP A 314 -24.96 -21.82 4.32
C TRP A 314 -26.34 -21.17 4.31
N SER A 315 -26.67 -20.45 5.37
CA SER A 315 -27.76 -19.50 5.35
C SER A 315 -27.26 -18.19 4.76
N ILE A 316 -27.83 -17.78 3.65
CA ILE A 316 -27.46 -16.58 2.88
C ILE A 316 -28.57 -15.56 2.98
N ARG A 317 -28.21 -14.32 3.23
CA ARG A 317 -29.10 -13.17 3.21
C ARG A 317 -28.75 -12.30 2.01
N ILE A 318 -29.77 -12.04 1.18
CA ILE A 318 -29.68 -11.14 0.02
C ILE A 318 -30.50 -9.92 0.38
N ARG A 319 -29.91 -8.74 0.28
CA ARG A 319 -30.52 -7.48 0.69
C ARG A 319 -30.34 -6.43 -0.39
N TRP A 320 -31.41 -5.74 -0.70
CA TRP A 320 -31.42 -4.50 -1.45
C TRP A 320 -31.88 -3.37 -0.54
N ASP A 321 -31.14 -2.28 -0.48
CA ASP A 321 -31.44 -1.15 0.43
C ASP A 321 -32.56 -0.25 -0.11
N GLY A 322 -33.02 -0.51 -1.34
CA GLY A 322 -34.02 0.30 -2.02
C GLY A 322 -33.41 1.50 -2.72
N ASN A 323 -34.31 2.34 -3.21
CA ASN A 323 -33.94 3.61 -3.84
C ASN A 323 -35.02 4.67 -3.53
N LYS A 324 -34.94 5.83 -4.16
CA LYS A 324 -35.89 6.91 -3.95
C LYS A 324 -37.35 6.56 -4.28
N ASN A 325 -37.61 5.55 -5.08
CA ASN A 325 -38.95 5.13 -5.47
C ASN A 325 -39.43 3.89 -4.71
N TYR A 326 -38.51 3.02 -4.29
CA TYR A 326 -38.83 1.73 -3.68
C TYR A 326 -38.18 1.56 -2.30
N LYS A 327 -38.90 0.97 -1.36
CA LYS A 327 -38.35 0.55 -0.08
C LYS A 327 -37.39 -0.63 -0.28
N GLY A 328 -36.39 -0.74 0.61
CA GLY A 328 -35.50 -1.89 0.62
C GLY A 328 -36.24 -3.20 0.94
N THR A 329 -35.67 -4.31 0.48
CA THR A 329 -36.14 -5.65 0.74
C THR A 329 -35.00 -6.60 1.04
N GLN A 330 -35.27 -7.67 1.73
CA GLN A 330 -34.31 -8.74 1.97
C GLN A 330 -34.99 -10.10 1.96
N THR A 331 -34.21 -11.12 1.61
CA THR A 331 -34.60 -12.52 1.74
C THR A 331 -33.48 -13.31 2.38
N GLN A 332 -33.83 -14.42 3.01
CA GLN A 332 -32.88 -15.37 3.59
C GLN A 332 -33.20 -16.76 3.05
N VAL A 333 -32.17 -17.44 2.55
CA VAL A 333 -32.26 -18.77 1.95
C VAL A 333 -31.13 -19.67 2.42
N ASN A 334 -31.33 -20.97 2.36
CA ASN A 334 -30.25 -21.94 2.55
C ASN A 334 -29.72 -22.37 1.19
N VAL A 335 -28.40 -22.24 1.02
CA VAL A 335 -27.67 -22.55 -0.22
C VAL A 335 -26.60 -23.58 0.08
N THR A 336 -26.51 -24.62 -0.72
CA THR A 336 -25.41 -25.59 -0.69
C THR A 336 -24.37 -25.18 -1.71
N THR A 337 -23.14 -24.89 -1.27
CA THR A 337 -22.01 -24.59 -2.13
C THR A 337 -21.08 -25.78 -2.21
N ALA A 338 -20.52 -26.06 -3.39
CA ALA A 338 -19.62 -27.18 -3.61
C ALA A 338 -18.41 -26.77 -4.45
N ASP A 339 -17.25 -27.36 -4.18
CA ASP A 339 -16.10 -27.31 -5.07
C ASP A 339 -16.28 -28.42 -6.13
N ASN A 340 -16.82 -28.06 -7.28
CA ASN A 340 -17.08 -28.97 -8.40
C ASN A 340 -15.93 -29.05 -9.40
N ARG A 341 -14.76 -28.46 -9.09
CA ARG A 341 -13.58 -28.60 -9.94
C ARG A 341 -13.17 -30.06 -10.08
N ILE A 342 -12.60 -30.37 -11.22
CA ILE A 342 -12.10 -31.70 -11.54
C ILE A 342 -10.98 -32.08 -10.55
N ALA A 343 -11.10 -33.24 -9.93
CA ALA A 343 -10.06 -33.77 -9.06
C ALA A 343 -8.81 -34.13 -9.85
N THR A 344 -7.64 -33.83 -9.33
CA THR A 344 -6.36 -34.13 -9.95
C THR A 344 -5.48 -35.00 -9.07
N ALA A 345 -4.57 -35.72 -9.70
CA ALA A 345 -3.55 -36.52 -9.04
C ALA A 345 -2.26 -36.47 -9.87
N VAL A 346 -1.15 -36.17 -9.18
CA VAL A 346 0.20 -36.29 -9.74
C VAL A 346 0.77 -37.66 -9.39
N VAL A 347 1.33 -38.35 -10.35
CA VAL A 347 2.15 -39.53 -10.14
C VAL A 347 3.56 -39.23 -10.61
N CYS A 348 4.56 -39.54 -9.80
CA CYS A 348 5.95 -39.33 -10.14
C CYS A 348 6.60 -40.63 -10.64
N ARG A 349 7.51 -40.49 -11.62
CA ARG A 349 8.37 -41.61 -12.09
C ARG A 349 9.47 -41.82 -11.05
N GLU A 350 9.88 -43.05 -10.84
CA GLU A 350 11.00 -43.41 -10.01
C GLU A 350 12.31 -43.51 -10.81
N GLY A 351 13.45 -43.34 -10.14
CA GLY A 351 14.79 -43.51 -10.71
C GLY A 351 15.19 -42.47 -11.75
N VAL A 352 14.55 -41.33 -11.74
CA VAL A 352 14.84 -40.25 -12.69
C VAL A 352 16.18 -39.58 -12.31
N SER A 353 17.02 -39.30 -13.32
CA SER A 353 18.28 -38.58 -13.11
C SER A 353 18.39 -37.39 -14.05
N PHE A 354 19.00 -36.29 -13.52
CA PHE A 354 19.25 -35.05 -14.25
C PHE A 354 20.70 -34.64 -14.11
N SER A 355 21.16 -33.78 -15.01
CA SER A 355 22.36 -32.96 -14.75
C SER A 355 22.02 -31.72 -13.97
N TYR A 356 22.89 -31.34 -13.05
CA TYR A 356 22.73 -30.08 -12.33
C TYR A 356 22.72 -28.90 -13.30
N ASN A 357 21.86 -27.93 -13.04
CA ASN A 357 21.78 -26.67 -13.78
C ASN A 357 21.51 -25.53 -12.79
N MET A 358 22.25 -24.45 -12.89
CA MET A 358 22.04 -23.24 -12.06
C MET A 358 20.89 -22.37 -12.55
N ASP A 359 20.47 -22.50 -13.79
CA ASP A 359 19.27 -21.86 -14.29
C ASP A 359 18.04 -22.49 -13.63
N THR A 360 17.48 -21.75 -12.64
CA THR A 360 16.32 -22.22 -11.87
C THR A 360 15.10 -22.44 -12.74
N ALA A 361 14.86 -21.63 -13.75
CA ALA A 361 13.74 -21.78 -14.67
C ALA A 361 13.93 -23.04 -15.55
N GLY A 362 15.11 -23.21 -16.12
CA GLY A 362 15.44 -24.41 -16.90
C GLY A 362 15.44 -25.68 -16.06
N MET A 363 15.81 -25.59 -14.78
CA MET A 363 15.72 -26.72 -13.85
C MET A 363 14.27 -27.12 -13.56
N LYS A 364 13.40 -26.17 -13.30
CA LYS A 364 11.97 -26.42 -13.08
C LYS A 364 11.36 -27.10 -14.29
N GLN A 365 11.56 -26.54 -15.49
CA GLN A 365 11.01 -27.06 -16.72
C GLN A 365 11.53 -28.49 -17.01
N SER A 366 12.81 -28.74 -16.85
CA SER A 366 13.41 -30.05 -17.05
C SER A 366 12.84 -31.11 -16.10
N ARG A 367 12.67 -30.79 -14.81
CA ARG A 367 12.13 -31.69 -13.80
C ARG A 367 10.65 -31.93 -13.98
N PHE A 368 9.91 -30.89 -14.29
CA PHE A 368 8.50 -30.99 -14.63
C PHE A 368 8.22 -32.04 -15.69
N ASP A 369 8.93 -32.00 -16.83
CA ASP A 369 8.70 -32.92 -17.93
C ASP A 369 9.13 -34.36 -17.65
N GLN A 370 10.19 -34.55 -16.87
CA GLN A 370 10.82 -35.85 -16.70
C GLN A 370 10.33 -36.62 -15.47
N VAL A 371 9.94 -35.91 -14.40
CA VAL A 371 9.53 -36.54 -13.15
C VAL A 371 8.06 -36.94 -13.17
N ILE A 372 7.19 -36.18 -13.82
CA ILE A 372 5.77 -36.49 -13.88
C ILE A 372 5.55 -37.68 -14.81
N ASP A 373 4.87 -38.67 -14.29
CA ASP A 373 4.30 -39.76 -15.10
C ASP A 373 2.96 -39.33 -15.67
N TRP A 374 3.00 -38.79 -16.88
CA TRP A 374 1.84 -38.21 -17.55
C TRP A 374 0.75 -39.23 -17.86
N ASP A 375 1.12 -40.49 -18.09
CA ASP A 375 0.18 -41.54 -18.44
C ASP A 375 -0.63 -42.04 -17.24
N ASN A 376 -0.06 -41.96 -16.04
CA ASN A 376 -0.68 -42.41 -14.80
C ASN A 376 -1.19 -41.25 -13.93
N SER A 377 -0.91 -39.99 -14.30
CA SER A 377 -1.43 -38.81 -13.64
C SER A 377 -2.80 -38.39 -14.14
N THR A 378 -3.63 -37.84 -13.25
CA THR A 378 -4.91 -37.20 -13.64
C THR A 378 -4.71 -35.70 -13.59
N LEU A 379 -4.36 -35.14 -14.73
CA LEU A 379 -4.00 -33.71 -14.88
C LEU A 379 -4.67 -33.14 -16.14
N PRO A 380 -4.75 -31.81 -16.29
CA PRO A 380 -5.04 -31.16 -17.58
C PRO A 380 -4.09 -31.65 -18.68
N ALA A 381 -4.44 -31.41 -19.94
CA ALA A 381 -3.61 -31.80 -21.05
C ALA A 381 -2.18 -31.24 -20.92
N LYS A 382 -1.17 -32.09 -21.13
CA LYS A 382 0.25 -31.76 -20.91
C LYS A 382 0.71 -30.47 -21.61
N ASP A 383 0.22 -30.25 -22.81
CA ASP A 383 0.55 -29.09 -23.66
C ASP A 383 -0.03 -27.77 -23.16
N THR A 384 -0.98 -27.83 -22.20
CA THR A 384 -1.54 -26.65 -21.53
C THR A 384 -0.86 -26.30 -20.22
N LEU A 385 0.10 -27.12 -19.77
CA LEU A 385 0.77 -27.01 -18.49
C LEU A 385 2.24 -26.64 -18.63
N SER A 386 2.74 -25.88 -17.67
CA SER A 386 4.13 -25.48 -17.51
C SER A 386 4.65 -25.82 -16.11
N ALA A 387 5.95 -25.68 -15.91
CA ALA A 387 6.55 -25.86 -14.58
C ALA A 387 5.99 -24.89 -13.54
N ASP A 388 5.47 -23.74 -13.98
CA ASP A 388 4.90 -22.72 -13.07
C ASP A 388 3.52 -23.13 -12.52
N ASP A 389 2.86 -24.09 -13.14
CA ASP A 389 1.60 -24.67 -12.64
C ASP A 389 1.82 -25.65 -11.48
N PHE A 390 3.07 -25.94 -11.14
CA PHE A 390 3.45 -26.87 -10.10
C PHE A 390 4.27 -26.19 -9.00
N THR A 391 4.06 -26.65 -7.77
CA THR A 391 5.00 -26.44 -6.68
C THR A 391 5.95 -27.61 -6.66
N MET A 392 7.26 -27.32 -6.75
CA MET A 392 8.31 -28.31 -6.68
C MET A 392 9.20 -28.01 -5.49
N GLU A 393 9.35 -28.97 -4.62
CA GLU A 393 10.14 -28.83 -3.39
C GLU A 393 11.07 -30.04 -3.25
N TYR A 394 12.16 -29.85 -2.54
CA TYR A 394 13.08 -30.91 -2.15
C TYR A 394 13.22 -30.95 -0.62
N TYR A 395 13.52 -32.12 -0.09
CA TYR A 395 13.74 -32.30 1.33
C TYR A 395 15.17 -31.91 1.69
N GLY A 396 15.38 -30.61 1.89
CA GLY A 396 16.70 -29.99 2.05
C GLY A 396 17.08 -29.74 3.48
N VAL A 397 18.37 -29.49 3.69
CA VAL A 397 18.95 -29.02 4.96
C VAL A 397 19.14 -27.50 4.88
N ASP A 398 18.89 -26.81 5.98
CA ASP A 398 19.11 -25.37 6.07
C ASP A 398 20.59 -25.00 5.93
N ASP A 399 20.83 -23.78 5.47
CA ASP A 399 22.16 -23.16 5.38
C ASP A 399 22.26 -21.99 6.35
N VAL A 400 23.23 -22.05 7.24
CA VAL A 400 23.49 -21.00 8.23
C VAL A 400 24.78 -20.29 7.85
N ALA A 401 24.67 -19.19 7.10
CA ALA A 401 25.80 -18.37 6.67
C ALA A 401 26.90 -19.17 5.89
N GLY A 402 26.49 -20.05 5.01
CA GLY A 402 27.39 -20.88 4.19
C GLY A 402 27.85 -22.18 4.88
N VAL A 403 27.23 -22.55 5.98
CA VAL A 403 27.47 -23.80 6.70
C VAL A 403 26.19 -24.63 6.71
N GLU A 404 26.32 -25.92 6.44
CA GLU A 404 25.20 -26.86 6.53
C GLU A 404 24.63 -26.88 7.95
N GLY A 405 23.32 -26.57 8.07
CA GLY A 405 22.60 -26.59 9.33
C GLY A 405 22.18 -28.00 9.77
N VAL A 406 21.15 -28.06 10.59
CA VAL A 406 20.64 -29.34 11.13
C VAL A 406 19.16 -29.56 10.85
N THR A 407 18.47 -28.55 10.38
CA THR A 407 17.02 -28.59 10.16
C THR A 407 16.70 -29.07 8.75
N LYS A 408 16.03 -30.21 8.67
CA LYS A 408 15.53 -30.75 7.41
C LYS A 408 14.06 -30.46 7.25
N GLN A 409 13.69 -29.87 6.12
CA GLN A 409 12.29 -29.69 5.71
C GLN A 409 12.15 -29.53 4.21
N TRP A 410 10.90 -29.53 3.76
CA TRP A 410 10.58 -29.24 2.38
C TRP A 410 10.87 -27.78 2.05
N ALA A 411 11.67 -27.56 1.04
CA ALA A 411 12.06 -26.22 0.55
C ALA A 411 11.92 -26.17 -0.97
N PRO A 412 11.65 -25.00 -1.56
CA PRO A 412 11.58 -24.86 -3.01
C PRO A 412 12.85 -25.37 -3.68
N ILE A 413 12.76 -26.00 -4.84
CA ILE A 413 13.94 -26.51 -5.56
C ILE A 413 14.94 -25.42 -5.94
N GLU A 414 14.49 -24.18 -6.08
CA GLU A 414 15.30 -22.99 -6.27
C GLU A 414 15.97 -22.46 -5.01
N GLY A 415 15.62 -23.02 -3.87
CA GLY A 415 16.04 -22.52 -2.56
C GLY A 415 15.24 -21.32 -2.06
N GLY A 416 15.70 -20.71 -1.00
CA GLY A 416 15.04 -19.54 -0.43
C GLY A 416 14.82 -19.66 1.08
N LYS A 417 13.96 -18.81 1.62
CA LYS A 417 13.58 -18.83 3.05
C LYS A 417 12.31 -19.63 3.27
N VAL A 418 12.38 -20.56 4.22
CA VAL A 418 11.24 -21.32 4.72
C VAL A 418 11.27 -21.26 6.24
N ASN A 419 10.19 -20.76 6.86
CA ASN A 419 10.11 -20.61 8.34
C ASN A 419 11.34 -19.89 8.96
N LEU A 420 11.79 -18.78 8.33
CA LEU A 420 12.96 -17.97 8.72
C LEU A 420 14.32 -18.63 8.47
N LEU A 421 14.40 -19.90 8.11
CA LEU A 421 15.63 -20.59 7.74
C LEU A 421 15.91 -20.43 6.24
N THR A 422 17.18 -20.38 5.87
CA THR A 422 17.62 -20.29 4.47
C THR A 422 17.96 -21.68 3.96
N TYR A 423 17.48 -22.00 2.76
CA TYR A 423 17.80 -23.24 2.05
C TYR A 423 18.48 -22.89 0.73
N LEU A 424 19.52 -23.65 0.41
CA LEU A 424 20.19 -23.50 -0.87
C LEU A 424 19.31 -24.08 -1.99
N GLN A 425 19.63 -23.72 -3.23
CA GLN A 425 19.07 -24.41 -4.38
C GLN A 425 19.39 -25.89 -4.31
N MET A 426 18.42 -26.76 -4.71
CA MET A 426 18.61 -28.20 -4.75
C MET A 426 19.88 -28.58 -5.52
N GLY A 427 20.83 -29.21 -4.83
CA GLY A 427 22.15 -29.51 -5.35
C GLY A 427 22.29 -30.91 -5.97
N ALA A 428 23.50 -31.21 -6.47
CA ALA A 428 23.85 -32.53 -6.95
C ALA A 428 23.82 -33.58 -5.83
N GLY A 429 23.53 -34.82 -6.17
CA GLY A 429 23.40 -35.99 -5.28
C GLY A 429 22.01 -36.61 -5.35
N GLU A 430 21.78 -37.58 -4.46
CA GLU A 430 20.45 -38.16 -4.26
C GLU A 430 19.57 -37.15 -3.53
N GLN A 431 18.40 -36.84 -4.10
CA GLN A 431 17.46 -35.86 -3.58
C GLN A 431 16.07 -36.48 -3.49
N GLN A 432 15.37 -36.22 -2.41
CA GLN A 432 13.94 -36.48 -2.28
C GLN A 432 13.19 -35.21 -2.69
N ILE A 433 12.30 -35.33 -3.65
CA ILE A 433 11.48 -34.22 -4.13
C ILE A 433 10.00 -34.53 -3.95
N ARG A 434 9.19 -33.48 -3.90
CA ARG A 434 7.74 -33.59 -4.03
C ARG A 434 7.22 -32.56 -5.04
N ILE A 435 6.21 -32.98 -5.76
CA ILE A 435 5.54 -32.16 -6.77
C ILE A 435 4.06 -32.09 -6.46
N THR A 436 3.51 -30.90 -6.50
CA THR A 436 2.10 -30.64 -6.29
C THR A 436 1.59 -29.79 -7.44
N TYR A 437 0.56 -30.23 -8.13
CA TYR A 437 -0.14 -29.40 -9.08
C TYR A 437 -0.93 -28.35 -8.32
N LYS A 438 -0.76 -27.07 -8.67
CA LYS A 438 -1.40 -25.96 -7.98
C LYS A 438 -2.91 -25.90 -8.23
N GLY A 439 -3.40 -26.52 -9.30
CA GLY A 439 -4.76 -26.40 -9.76
C GLY A 439 -5.01 -25.08 -10.52
N ASN A 440 -6.25 -24.88 -10.92
CA ASN A 440 -6.74 -23.65 -11.53
C ASN A 440 -8.25 -23.50 -11.30
N ALA A 441 -8.91 -22.63 -12.04
CA ALA A 441 -10.35 -22.42 -11.89
C ALA A 441 -11.20 -23.67 -12.18
N GLU A 442 -10.71 -24.61 -13.00
CA GLU A 442 -11.43 -25.83 -13.43
C GLU A 442 -10.95 -27.10 -12.70
N TYR A 443 -9.71 -27.10 -12.25
CA TYR A 443 -9.05 -28.27 -11.68
C TYR A 443 -8.61 -28.01 -10.24
N ARG A 444 -8.90 -28.94 -9.33
CA ARG A 444 -8.44 -28.88 -7.95
C ARG A 444 -6.92 -29.01 -7.86
N PRO A 445 -6.28 -28.45 -6.83
CA PRO A 445 -4.91 -28.82 -6.50
C PRO A 445 -4.79 -30.31 -6.24
N SER A 446 -3.67 -30.92 -6.68
CA SER A 446 -3.39 -32.31 -6.34
C SER A 446 -2.88 -32.46 -4.91
N ALA A 447 -2.92 -33.68 -4.37
CA ALA A 447 -2.03 -34.05 -3.29
C ALA A 447 -0.56 -34.01 -3.78
N SER A 448 0.38 -33.82 -2.85
CA SER A 448 1.81 -33.88 -3.15
C SER A 448 2.23 -35.30 -3.52
N ALA A 449 2.92 -35.47 -4.64
CA ALA A 449 3.56 -36.71 -5.03
C ALA A 449 5.07 -36.64 -4.76
N GLU A 450 5.64 -37.65 -4.12
CA GLU A 450 7.05 -37.72 -3.78
C GLU A 450 7.82 -38.65 -4.68
N SER A 451 9.10 -38.36 -4.94
CA SER A 451 10.02 -39.22 -5.70
C SER A 451 11.45 -38.98 -5.25
N ASN A 452 12.28 -40.01 -5.40
CA ASN A 452 13.73 -39.88 -5.26
C ASN A 452 14.34 -39.68 -6.66
N VAL A 453 15.16 -38.64 -6.78
CA VAL A 453 15.85 -38.30 -8.02
C VAL A 453 17.35 -38.16 -7.80
N THR A 454 18.13 -38.49 -8.82
CA THR A 454 19.60 -38.33 -8.80
C THR A 454 19.97 -37.11 -9.61
N ILE A 455 20.63 -36.15 -8.97
CA ILE A 455 21.18 -34.97 -9.66
C ILE A 455 22.67 -35.21 -9.92
N ASN A 456 23.01 -35.44 -11.17
CA ASN A 456 24.43 -35.63 -11.56
C ASN A 456 25.15 -34.27 -11.56
N LYS A 457 26.42 -34.27 -11.12
CA LYS A 457 27.27 -33.10 -11.17
C LYS A 457 27.41 -32.57 -12.59
N ALA A 458 27.31 -31.27 -12.77
CA ALA A 458 27.54 -30.61 -14.05
C ALA A 458 29.04 -30.45 -14.31
N LYS A 459 29.42 -30.34 -15.58
CA LYS A 459 30.80 -30.06 -15.98
C LYS A 459 31.12 -28.58 -15.92
N VAL A 460 32.34 -28.28 -15.52
CA VAL A 460 32.91 -26.91 -15.56
C VAL A 460 34.19 -26.90 -16.42
N LYS A 461 34.34 -25.88 -17.21
CA LYS A 461 35.60 -25.61 -17.93
C LYS A 461 36.33 -24.47 -17.21
N VAL A 462 37.58 -24.72 -16.82
CA VAL A 462 38.46 -23.74 -16.18
C VAL A 462 39.53 -23.32 -17.16
N LYS A 463 39.71 -22.03 -17.33
CA LYS A 463 40.74 -21.43 -18.17
C LYS A 463 41.60 -20.51 -17.34
N VAL A 464 42.90 -20.75 -17.32
CA VAL A 464 43.91 -19.85 -16.76
C VAL A 464 44.60 -19.16 -17.91
N LYS A 465 44.56 -17.83 -17.95
CA LYS A 465 45.31 -17.04 -18.94
C LYS A 465 46.75 -16.91 -18.50
N SER A 466 47.70 -16.92 -19.47
CA SER A 466 49.06 -16.50 -19.16
C SER A 466 49.12 -14.99 -18.91
N ALA A 467 49.78 -14.59 -17.84
CA ALA A 467 49.88 -13.19 -17.45
C ALA A 467 51.32 -12.78 -17.11
N ASN A 468 51.59 -11.49 -17.25
CA ASN A 468 52.84 -10.86 -16.87
C ASN A 468 52.50 -9.68 -15.94
N ILE A 469 52.98 -9.73 -14.70
CA ILE A 469 52.81 -8.68 -13.71
C ILE A 469 54.16 -8.27 -13.13
N TYR A 470 54.23 -7.17 -12.41
CA TYR A 470 55.41 -6.87 -11.57
C TYR A 470 55.16 -7.40 -10.14
N ALA A 471 56.27 -7.62 -9.44
CA ALA A 471 56.21 -8.11 -8.06
C ALA A 471 55.41 -7.12 -7.16
N GLY A 472 54.36 -7.60 -6.54
CA GLY A 472 53.45 -6.79 -5.72
C GLY A 472 52.21 -6.22 -6.46
N ASP A 473 52.15 -6.36 -7.79
CA ASP A 473 50.96 -5.98 -8.54
C ASP A 473 49.78 -6.93 -8.25
N ALA A 474 48.57 -6.42 -8.35
CA ALA A 474 47.37 -7.23 -8.30
C ALA A 474 47.23 -8.15 -9.50
N MET A 475 46.65 -9.33 -9.30
CA MET A 475 46.33 -10.25 -10.39
C MET A 475 45.26 -9.64 -11.30
N PRO A 476 45.35 -9.88 -12.65
CA PRO A 476 44.28 -9.49 -13.57
C PRO A 476 42.95 -10.11 -13.17
N GLN A 477 41.84 -9.35 -13.23
CA GLN A 477 40.51 -9.80 -12.84
C GLN A 477 40.01 -11.06 -13.55
N ASP A 478 40.45 -11.26 -14.81
CA ASP A 478 40.05 -12.39 -15.64
C ASP A 478 41.20 -13.43 -15.82
N PHE A 479 42.11 -13.47 -14.84
CA PHE A 479 43.26 -14.38 -14.88
C PHE A 479 42.83 -15.85 -14.86
N VAL A 480 41.87 -16.17 -13.97
CA VAL A 480 41.17 -17.47 -13.93
C VAL A 480 39.70 -17.24 -14.28
N THR A 481 39.21 -17.96 -15.27
CA THR A 481 37.81 -17.89 -15.69
C THR A 481 37.21 -19.28 -15.77
N THR A 482 35.93 -19.35 -15.47
CA THR A 482 35.15 -20.61 -15.51
C THR A 482 33.99 -20.48 -16.51
N ASN A 483 33.55 -21.61 -17.04
CA ASN A 483 32.35 -21.70 -17.85
C ASN A 483 31.55 -22.91 -17.40
N PRO A 484 30.37 -22.72 -16.78
CA PRO A 484 29.68 -21.44 -16.52
C PRO A 484 30.50 -20.50 -15.62
N SER A 485 30.19 -19.20 -15.69
CA SER A 485 30.97 -18.14 -15.03
C SER A 485 30.63 -17.93 -13.55
N ASP A 486 29.91 -18.87 -12.94
CA ASP A 486 29.31 -18.69 -11.63
C ASP A 486 30.12 -19.28 -10.47
N ARG A 487 30.08 -18.59 -9.37
CA ARG A 487 30.17 -19.00 -7.94
C ARG A 487 31.00 -20.26 -7.61
N PHE A 488 32.15 -20.42 -8.26
CA PHE A 488 33.11 -21.41 -7.86
C PHE A 488 34.07 -20.85 -6.83
N ASP A 489 34.35 -21.66 -5.83
CA ASP A 489 35.55 -21.43 -5.03
C ASP A 489 36.76 -21.87 -5.85
N VAL A 490 37.71 -21.01 -6.05
CA VAL A 490 38.91 -21.31 -6.86
C VAL A 490 40.11 -21.36 -5.97
N TYR A 491 40.78 -22.48 -5.97
CA TYR A 491 42.09 -22.67 -5.36
C TYR A 491 43.14 -22.50 -6.47
N THR A 492 44.11 -21.61 -6.28
CA THR A 492 45.16 -21.40 -7.26
C THR A 492 46.48 -21.76 -6.66
N ILE A 493 47.18 -22.71 -7.31
CA ILE A 493 48.50 -23.16 -6.94
C ILE A 493 49.49 -22.56 -7.93
N TYR A 494 50.44 -21.79 -7.44
CA TYR A 494 51.56 -21.26 -8.19
C TYR A 494 52.81 -21.99 -7.78
N ALA A 495 53.43 -22.69 -8.73
CA ALA A 495 54.67 -23.42 -8.48
C ALA A 495 55.73 -23.09 -9.54
N GLY A 496 56.90 -22.66 -9.09
CA GLY A 496 57.91 -22.26 -10.04
C GLY A 496 59.24 -21.90 -9.38
N LEU A 497 60.07 -21.21 -10.16
CA LEU A 497 61.34 -20.72 -9.69
C LEU A 497 61.32 -19.20 -9.54
N THR A 498 61.70 -18.74 -8.35
CA THR A 498 61.88 -17.30 -8.10
C THR A 498 63.12 -16.77 -8.81
N SER A 499 63.23 -15.48 -8.92
CA SER A 499 64.41 -14.80 -9.47
C SER A 499 65.73 -15.16 -8.75
N ASN A 500 65.65 -15.70 -7.51
CA ASN A 500 66.81 -16.22 -6.76
C ASN A 500 67.07 -17.71 -6.99
N VAL A 501 66.42 -18.30 -8.03
CA VAL A 501 66.55 -19.73 -8.39
C VAL A 501 66.11 -20.67 -7.27
N ASN A 502 65.25 -20.24 -6.37
CA ASN A 502 64.67 -21.05 -5.32
C ASN A 502 63.26 -21.51 -5.70
N ALA A 503 62.89 -22.71 -5.29
CA ALA A 503 61.49 -23.13 -5.48
C ALA A 503 60.55 -22.20 -4.74
N GLY A 504 59.53 -21.67 -5.42
CA GLY A 504 58.47 -20.86 -4.87
C GLY A 504 57.14 -21.57 -5.08
N ILE A 505 56.45 -21.87 -3.98
CA ILE A 505 55.11 -22.43 -4.01
C ILE A 505 54.18 -21.49 -3.27
N TYR A 506 53.10 -21.12 -3.93
CA TYR A 506 52.05 -20.31 -3.32
C TYR A 506 50.71 -20.99 -3.51
N LEU A 507 49.86 -20.91 -2.50
CA LEU A 507 48.50 -21.42 -2.51
C LEU A 507 47.56 -20.25 -2.21
N GLU A 508 46.83 -19.85 -3.20
CA GLU A 508 45.73 -18.88 -3.03
C GLU A 508 44.43 -19.64 -2.78
N MET A 509 43.83 -19.39 -1.63
CA MET A 509 42.62 -20.03 -1.19
C MET A 509 41.41 -19.13 -1.44
N PRO A 510 40.20 -19.70 -1.64
CA PRO A 510 38.97 -18.91 -1.75
C PRO A 510 38.75 -18.00 -0.55
N GLU A 511 38.09 -16.86 -0.79
CA GLU A 511 37.82 -15.83 0.20
C GLU A 511 37.03 -16.35 1.42
N LYS A 512 36.21 -17.39 1.22
CA LYS A 512 35.48 -18.01 2.35
C LYS A 512 36.38 -18.47 3.51
N TYR A 513 37.65 -18.83 3.26
CA TYR A 513 38.61 -19.22 4.32
C TYR A 513 39.12 -18.05 5.15
N THR A 514 38.85 -16.82 4.72
CA THR A 514 39.13 -15.62 5.53
C THR A 514 37.90 -15.19 6.35
N ASN A 515 36.72 -15.84 6.12
CA ASN A 515 35.50 -15.55 6.84
C ASN A 515 35.59 -16.04 8.31
N SER A 516 35.28 -15.16 9.24
CA SER A 516 35.36 -15.44 10.69
C SER A 516 34.48 -16.64 11.12
N THR A 517 33.38 -16.90 10.47
CA THR A 517 32.48 -18.03 10.76
C THR A 517 33.14 -19.35 10.36
N VAL A 518 33.75 -19.39 9.17
CA VAL A 518 34.48 -20.55 8.64
C VAL A 518 35.71 -20.84 9.52
N LEU A 519 36.48 -19.82 9.84
CA LEU A 519 37.66 -19.95 10.69
C LEU A 519 37.33 -20.48 12.10
N LYS A 520 36.21 -20.08 12.70
CA LYS A 520 35.71 -20.61 13.97
C LYS A 520 35.46 -22.12 13.95
N LEU A 521 35.17 -22.69 12.80
CA LEU A 521 34.94 -24.12 12.61
C LEU A 521 36.27 -24.88 12.32
N ILE A 522 37.16 -24.28 11.53
CA ILE A 522 38.41 -24.89 11.08
C ILE A 522 39.51 -24.75 12.12
N ASP A 523 39.68 -23.59 12.72
CA ASP A 523 40.77 -23.33 13.69
C ASP A 523 40.84 -24.30 14.87
N PRO A 524 39.72 -24.68 15.54
CA PRO A 524 39.77 -25.64 16.61
C PRO A 524 40.27 -27.03 16.17
N VAL A 525 39.82 -27.49 14.99
CA VAL A 525 40.24 -28.81 14.44
C VAL A 525 41.71 -28.79 14.10
N VAL A 526 42.18 -27.75 13.41
CA VAL A 526 43.59 -27.60 13.05
C VAL A 526 44.47 -27.41 14.26
N SER A 527 44.04 -26.62 15.24
CA SER A 527 44.80 -26.44 16.51
C SER A 527 44.97 -27.74 17.30
N LYS A 528 43.97 -28.62 17.31
CA LYS A 528 44.05 -29.93 17.91
C LYS A 528 45.09 -30.81 17.24
N ILE A 529 45.29 -30.70 15.94
CA ILE A 529 46.23 -31.53 15.14
C ILE A 529 47.65 -30.98 15.21
N TYR A 530 47.80 -29.66 15.13
CA TYR A 530 49.11 -29.00 14.93
C TYR A 530 49.58 -28.09 16.08
N GLY A 531 48.73 -27.86 17.09
CA GLY A 531 49.00 -26.90 18.16
C GLY A 531 48.97 -25.42 17.74
N LYS A 532 48.60 -25.12 16.49
CA LYS A 532 48.43 -23.78 15.96
C LYS A 532 47.14 -23.71 15.17
N SER A 533 46.46 -22.55 15.21
CA SER A 533 45.27 -22.35 14.40
C SER A 533 45.62 -22.33 12.89
N PHE A 534 44.61 -22.63 12.06
CA PHE A 534 44.74 -22.53 10.61
C PHE A 534 45.09 -21.09 10.18
N THR A 535 44.49 -20.11 10.84
CA THR A 535 44.82 -18.69 10.65
C THR A 535 46.31 -18.41 10.88
N GLN A 536 46.92 -18.95 11.96
CA GLN A 536 48.32 -18.83 12.25
C GLN A 536 49.18 -19.53 11.21
N MET A 537 48.80 -20.75 10.79
CA MET A 537 49.54 -21.51 9.77
C MET A 537 49.50 -20.81 8.40
N MET A 538 48.42 -20.13 8.05
CA MET A 538 48.35 -19.30 6.84
C MET A 538 49.29 -18.11 6.88
N GLN A 539 49.45 -17.47 8.04
CA GLN A 539 50.36 -16.33 8.23
C GLN A 539 51.84 -16.76 8.20
N ASP A 540 52.17 -17.86 8.89
CA ASP A 540 53.52 -18.37 9.01
C ASP A 540 54.03 -19.11 7.74
N GLY A 541 53.08 -19.54 6.86
CA GLY A 541 53.34 -20.52 5.79
C GLY A 541 53.44 -21.96 6.37
N MET A 542 53.18 -22.95 5.52
CA MET A 542 53.20 -24.37 5.86
C MET A 542 54.22 -25.12 5.01
N THR A 543 54.77 -26.22 5.49
CA THR A 543 55.53 -27.16 4.65
C THR A 543 54.54 -28.01 3.84
N VAL A 544 54.99 -28.53 2.69
CA VAL A 544 54.21 -29.48 1.87
C VAL A 544 53.75 -30.69 2.69
N GLY A 545 54.62 -31.19 3.61
CA GLY A 545 54.28 -32.31 4.48
C GLY A 545 53.16 -31.98 5.47
N GLU A 546 53.19 -30.77 6.06
CA GLU A 546 52.12 -30.28 6.92
C GLU A 546 50.80 -30.13 6.16
N LEU A 547 50.86 -29.59 4.95
CA LEU A 547 49.69 -29.43 4.10
C LEU A 547 49.04 -30.77 3.71
N ARG A 548 49.88 -31.79 3.33
CA ARG A 548 49.42 -33.14 3.03
C ARG A 548 48.71 -33.77 4.23
N LYS A 549 49.31 -33.68 5.41
CA LYS A 549 48.78 -34.25 6.65
C LYS A 549 47.42 -33.54 6.99
N LEU A 550 47.36 -32.22 6.83
CA LEU A 550 46.17 -31.45 7.10
C LEU A 550 44.97 -31.94 6.26
N PHE A 551 45.14 -31.97 4.95
CA PHE A 551 44.05 -32.35 4.03
C PHE A 551 43.75 -33.85 4.00
N SER A 552 44.54 -34.72 4.64
CA SER A 552 44.27 -36.15 4.79
C SER A 552 43.57 -36.49 6.13
N THR A 553 43.37 -35.53 7.01
CA THR A 553 42.77 -35.76 8.33
C THR A 553 41.27 -35.84 8.26
N GLN A 554 40.68 -36.98 8.69
CA GLN A 554 39.23 -37.22 8.55
C GLN A 554 38.38 -36.15 9.26
N GLU A 555 38.76 -35.72 10.46
CA GLU A 555 38.02 -34.69 11.20
C GLU A 555 37.96 -33.34 10.47
N LEU A 556 39.05 -32.99 9.75
CA LEU A 556 39.05 -31.80 8.88
C LEU A 556 38.16 -32.01 7.64
N LEU A 557 38.28 -33.18 7.00
CA LEU A 557 37.45 -33.50 5.82
C LEU A 557 35.94 -33.44 6.14
N ASP A 558 35.55 -33.98 7.30
CA ASP A 558 34.15 -33.88 7.77
C ASP A 558 33.72 -32.43 8.04
N THR A 559 34.63 -31.60 8.55
CA THR A 559 34.37 -30.17 8.75
C THR A 559 34.25 -29.42 7.40
N LEU A 560 35.14 -29.72 6.46
CA LEU A 560 35.09 -29.15 5.11
C LEU A 560 33.79 -29.54 4.38
N LYS A 561 33.35 -30.79 4.57
CA LYS A 561 32.07 -31.24 4.01
C LYS A 561 30.89 -30.46 4.55
N LYS A 562 30.86 -30.12 5.84
CA LYS A 562 29.83 -29.22 6.44
C LYS A 562 29.88 -27.78 5.84
N LEU A 563 31.02 -27.37 5.37
CA LEU A 563 31.23 -26.09 4.67
C LEU A 563 30.89 -26.17 3.16
N HIS A 564 30.23 -27.25 2.75
CA HIS A 564 29.92 -27.53 1.34
C HIS A 564 31.14 -27.66 0.41
N ILE A 565 32.30 -27.98 0.96
CA ILE A 565 33.52 -28.23 0.19
C ILE A 565 33.53 -29.70 -0.23
N ASP A 566 33.70 -29.93 -1.53
CA ASP A 566 33.81 -31.29 -2.06
C ASP A 566 35.15 -31.91 -1.64
N THR A 567 35.08 -33.06 -0.96
CA THR A 567 36.28 -33.82 -0.59
C THR A 567 37.08 -34.29 -1.81
N GLY A 568 36.44 -34.43 -2.98
CA GLY A 568 37.09 -34.70 -4.25
C GLY A 568 38.02 -33.56 -4.66
N THR A 569 37.63 -32.30 -4.43
CA THR A 569 38.45 -31.12 -4.70
C THR A 569 39.71 -31.10 -3.84
N VAL A 570 39.59 -31.46 -2.54
CA VAL A 570 40.72 -31.60 -1.66
C VAL A 570 41.65 -32.67 -2.15
N GLY A 571 41.16 -33.82 -2.61
CA GLY A 571 41.94 -34.88 -3.26
C GLY A 571 42.70 -34.40 -4.49
N GLN A 572 42.08 -33.62 -5.35
CA GLN A 572 42.71 -33.03 -6.52
C GLN A 572 43.83 -32.05 -6.15
N ILE A 573 43.61 -31.20 -5.15
CA ILE A 573 44.62 -30.28 -4.67
C ILE A 573 45.83 -31.05 -4.14
N LEU A 574 45.62 -32.13 -3.35
CA LEU A 574 46.68 -33.01 -2.86
C LEU A 574 47.40 -33.69 -4.03
N GLU A 575 46.69 -34.18 -5.02
CA GLU A 575 47.29 -34.82 -6.21
C GLU A 575 48.20 -33.85 -6.98
N ILE A 576 47.79 -32.60 -7.17
CA ILE A 576 48.56 -31.53 -7.82
C ILE A 576 49.82 -31.26 -6.98
N ILE A 577 49.70 -31.10 -5.64
CA ILE A 577 50.80 -30.83 -4.75
C ILE A 577 51.80 -32.02 -4.80
N ASN A 578 51.32 -33.27 -4.85
CA ASN A 578 52.12 -34.47 -4.92
C ASN A 578 52.87 -34.63 -6.25
N LYS A 579 52.35 -34.07 -7.35
CA LYS A 579 52.97 -34.10 -8.68
C LYS A 579 54.00 -32.98 -8.90
N LEU A 580 54.15 -32.04 -7.94
CA LEU A 580 55.17 -31.00 -8.08
C LEU A 580 56.58 -31.63 -8.11
N PRO A 581 57.41 -31.29 -9.11
CA PRO A 581 58.73 -31.89 -9.27
C PRO A 581 59.63 -31.59 -8.09
N SER A 582 60.33 -32.58 -7.56
CA SER A 582 61.35 -32.45 -6.52
C SER A 582 60.95 -31.73 -5.25
N VAL A 583 59.67 -31.76 -4.92
CA VAL A 583 59.17 -31.11 -3.69
C VAL A 583 59.30 -32.06 -2.52
N ALA A 584 60.34 -31.86 -1.72
CA ALA A 584 60.45 -32.50 -0.42
C ALA A 584 59.39 -31.94 0.55
N ASP A 585 58.93 -32.74 1.49
CA ASP A 585 57.95 -32.33 2.50
C ASP A 585 58.36 -31.09 3.32
N THR A 586 59.65 -30.73 3.30
CA THR A 586 60.24 -29.54 3.95
C THR A 586 60.09 -28.23 3.16
N VAL A 587 59.65 -28.29 1.89
CA VAL A 587 59.44 -27.03 1.08
C VAL A 587 58.26 -26.27 1.65
N ARG A 588 58.45 -24.98 1.89
CA ARG A 588 57.40 -24.12 2.42
C ARG A 588 56.47 -23.67 1.30
N VAL A 589 55.22 -23.70 1.61
CA VAL A 589 54.10 -23.12 0.81
C VAL A 589 53.72 -21.81 1.47
N SER A 590 53.70 -20.73 0.71
CA SER A 590 53.18 -19.44 1.12
C SER A 590 51.72 -19.33 0.74
N PHE A 591 50.94 -18.64 1.53
CA PHE A 591 49.50 -18.41 1.19
C PHE A 591 49.35 -17.08 0.46
N GLY A 592 48.40 -17.06 -0.49
CA GLY A 592 48.09 -15.91 -1.34
C GLY A 592 48.80 -15.95 -2.69
N THR A 593 48.78 -14.84 -3.40
CA THR A 593 49.38 -14.67 -4.73
C THR A 593 50.91 -14.54 -4.63
N PRO A 594 51.68 -14.94 -5.70
CA PRO A 594 53.12 -14.80 -5.71
C PRO A 594 53.57 -13.33 -5.55
N ASN A 595 54.32 -13.05 -4.50
CA ASN A 595 54.85 -11.73 -4.20
C ASN A 595 56.35 -11.62 -4.54
N ARG A 596 56.96 -12.68 -5.10
CA ARG A 596 58.36 -12.71 -5.53
C ARG A 596 58.46 -12.85 -7.03
N ALA A 597 59.36 -12.07 -7.61
CA ALA A 597 59.66 -12.17 -9.05
C ALA A 597 60.10 -13.60 -9.39
N GLY A 598 59.60 -14.12 -10.48
CA GLY A 598 59.82 -15.50 -10.89
C GLY A 598 58.90 -15.96 -12.01
N LEU A 599 59.11 -17.18 -12.49
CA LEU A 599 58.23 -17.82 -13.45
C LEU A 599 57.48 -18.98 -12.76
N TYR A 600 56.17 -18.93 -12.79
CA TYR A 600 55.30 -19.87 -12.11
C TYR A 600 54.39 -20.57 -13.10
N THR A 601 54.25 -21.88 -12.98
CA THR A 601 53.14 -22.64 -13.53
C THR A 601 51.96 -22.42 -12.58
N VAL A 602 50.80 -22.14 -13.15
CA VAL A 602 49.58 -21.84 -12.40
C VAL A 602 48.61 -22.96 -12.65
N THR A 603 48.10 -23.57 -11.58
CA THR A 603 47.04 -24.54 -11.64
C THR A 603 45.86 -24.05 -10.81
N ALA A 604 44.73 -23.80 -11.47
CA ALA A 604 43.49 -23.44 -10.80
C ALA A 604 42.60 -24.64 -10.70
N VAL A 605 42.05 -24.88 -9.50
CA VAL A 605 41.11 -25.96 -9.20
C VAL A 605 39.82 -25.35 -8.69
N THR A 606 38.72 -25.69 -9.32
CA THR A 606 37.40 -25.19 -8.86
C THR A 606 36.74 -26.16 -7.89
N ASP A 607 36.09 -25.60 -6.91
CA ASP A 607 35.24 -26.33 -5.96
C ASP A 607 33.80 -25.79 -6.03
N ASN A 608 32.88 -26.70 -6.25
CA ASN A 608 31.46 -26.50 -6.06
C ASN A 608 30.80 -27.88 -5.98
N LYS A 609 30.06 -28.15 -4.90
CA LYS A 609 29.41 -29.44 -4.67
C LYS A 609 28.53 -29.93 -5.83
N ASN A 610 28.08 -29.03 -6.67
CA ASN A 610 27.16 -29.29 -7.79
C ASN A 610 27.86 -29.54 -9.14
N TYR A 611 29.17 -29.36 -9.19
CA TYR A 611 29.97 -29.52 -10.39
C TYR A 611 31.07 -30.55 -10.18
N GLU A 612 31.46 -31.19 -11.27
CA GLU A 612 32.73 -31.95 -11.27
C GLU A 612 33.89 -30.96 -11.01
N THR A 613 34.93 -31.41 -10.32
CA THR A 613 36.09 -30.57 -10.08
C THR A 613 36.73 -30.18 -11.40
N GLY A 614 36.79 -28.90 -11.70
CA GLY A 614 37.46 -28.37 -12.88
C GLY A 614 38.89 -28.02 -12.59
N VAL A 615 39.76 -28.29 -13.56
CA VAL A 615 41.20 -27.94 -13.47
C VAL A 615 41.59 -27.13 -14.70
N GLY A 616 42.27 -25.99 -14.48
CA GLY A 616 42.87 -25.16 -15.52
C GLY A 616 44.36 -24.94 -15.26
N VAL A 617 45.14 -24.85 -16.32
CA VAL A 617 46.58 -24.62 -16.20
C VAL A 617 46.99 -23.42 -17.07
N GLY A 618 47.91 -22.61 -16.55
CA GLY A 618 48.48 -21.45 -17.22
C GLY A 618 49.87 -21.11 -16.70
N ALA A 619 50.35 -19.93 -17.06
CA ALA A 619 51.65 -19.44 -16.62
C ALA A 619 51.59 -18.01 -16.13
N LEU A 620 52.35 -17.70 -15.10
CA LEU A 620 52.51 -16.34 -14.56
C LEU A 620 53.98 -15.96 -14.53
N LEU A 621 54.32 -14.89 -15.22
CA LEU A 621 55.62 -14.26 -15.08
C LEU A 621 55.48 -13.04 -14.16
N VAL A 622 56.06 -13.14 -12.97
CA VAL A 622 56.22 -12.00 -12.07
C VAL A 622 57.57 -11.35 -12.35
N LYS A 623 57.52 -10.15 -12.89
CA LYS A 623 58.72 -9.39 -13.30
C LYS A 623 59.33 -8.63 -12.13
N MET A 624 60.65 -8.44 -12.19
CA MET A 624 61.33 -7.49 -11.30
C MET A 624 61.04 -6.06 -11.76
N HIS A 625 60.91 -5.15 -10.82
CA HIS A 625 60.86 -3.71 -11.12
C HIS A 625 62.26 -3.22 -11.53
N SER A 626 62.39 -2.73 -12.76
CA SER A 626 63.64 -2.11 -13.28
C SER A 626 63.47 -0.61 -13.50
N LYS A 627 62.34 -0.18 -14.02
CA LYS A 627 62.03 1.24 -14.20
C LYS A 627 61.80 1.90 -12.82
N GLY A 628 62.42 3.04 -12.58
CA GLY A 628 62.37 3.71 -11.27
C GLY A 628 63.25 3.08 -10.19
N THR A 629 63.88 1.94 -10.46
CA THR A 629 64.78 1.25 -9.51
C THR A 629 66.20 1.70 -9.73
N LYS A 630 66.88 2.11 -8.68
CA LYS A 630 68.25 2.58 -8.71
C LYS A 630 69.04 2.21 -7.46
N LEU A 631 70.32 2.00 -7.66
CA LEU A 631 71.32 1.93 -6.61
C LEU A 631 71.93 3.32 -6.36
N SER A 632 72.07 3.70 -5.12
CA SER A 632 72.77 4.94 -4.74
C SER A 632 73.76 4.67 -3.61
N TRP A 633 74.93 5.24 -3.72
CA TRP A 633 75.95 5.10 -2.67
C TRP A 633 75.44 5.76 -1.36
N ASN A 634 75.61 5.06 -0.25
CA ASN A 634 75.20 5.59 1.07
C ASN A 634 76.14 6.76 1.48
N GLN A 635 77.40 6.67 1.13
CA GLN A 635 78.39 7.69 1.45
C GLN A 635 79.11 8.23 0.21
N SER A 636 79.28 9.55 0.08
CA SER A 636 79.97 10.20 -0.97
C SER A 636 81.49 10.05 -0.79
N PHE A 637 82.18 9.93 -1.94
CA PHE A 637 83.62 9.68 -1.96
C PHE A 637 84.34 10.93 -2.43
N THR A 638 84.86 11.80 -1.54
CA THR A 638 85.27 13.16 -1.88
C THR A 638 86.57 13.28 -2.64
N LYS A 639 87.45 12.32 -2.67
CA LYS A 639 88.72 12.38 -3.39
C LYS A 639 89.23 11.04 -3.94
N GLY A 640 88.45 10.01 -3.94
CA GLY A 640 88.85 8.67 -4.40
C GLY A 640 89.99 8.03 -3.60
N LYS A 641 90.34 8.59 -2.44
CA LYS A 641 91.42 8.09 -1.56
C LYS A 641 90.92 7.95 -0.12
N LEU A 642 91.17 6.81 0.51
CA LEU A 642 90.97 6.50 1.88
C LEU A 642 92.26 6.23 2.60
N LYS A 643 92.40 6.68 3.84
CA LYS A 643 93.50 6.22 4.66
C LYS A 643 93.19 4.79 5.16
N ALA A 644 94.21 3.96 5.32
CA ALA A 644 94.08 2.60 5.81
C ALA A 644 93.39 2.58 7.17
N SER A 645 93.57 3.59 8.00
CA SER A 645 92.87 3.75 9.30
C SER A 645 91.38 3.98 9.17
N ASP A 646 90.89 4.51 8.07
CA ASP A 646 89.52 4.99 7.89
C ASP A 646 88.64 3.92 7.19
N VAL A 647 89.24 2.84 6.68
CA VAL A 647 88.59 1.81 5.87
C VAL A 647 87.49 1.10 6.66
N GLU A 648 87.72 0.80 7.94
CA GLU A 648 86.78 0.10 8.77
C GLU A 648 85.56 0.95 9.08
N SER A 649 85.66 2.28 9.12
CA SER A 649 84.56 3.21 9.42
C SER A 649 83.87 3.72 8.16
N PHE A 650 84.41 3.43 6.94
CA PHE A 650 83.81 3.90 5.71
C PHE A 650 82.71 3.00 5.21
N ASP A 651 81.53 3.56 5.02
CA ASP A 651 80.37 2.83 4.48
C ASP A 651 80.52 2.69 2.94
N PHE A 652 80.99 1.51 2.52
CA PHE A 652 81.03 1.12 1.08
C PHE A 652 79.68 0.72 0.56
N GLY A 653 78.58 0.78 1.41
CA GLY A 653 77.27 0.34 1.09
C GLY A 653 76.59 1.18 0.01
N ALA A 654 75.64 0.56 -0.63
CA ALA A 654 74.74 1.19 -1.56
C ALA A 654 73.31 0.78 -1.18
N THR A 655 72.44 1.74 -1.28
CA THR A 655 71.01 1.50 -0.99
C THR A 655 70.22 1.36 -2.28
N LEU A 656 69.47 0.32 -2.40
CA LEU A 656 68.47 0.09 -3.44
C LEU A 656 67.21 0.86 -3.12
N SER A 657 66.70 1.62 -4.10
CA SER A 657 65.44 2.34 -4.00
C SER A 657 64.59 2.14 -5.24
N HIS A 658 63.28 2.22 -5.08
CA HIS A 658 62.29 2.20 -6.16
C HIS A 658 61.37 3.40 -6.03
N ASP A 659 61.33 4.26 -7.02
CA ASP A 659 60.54 5.53 -7.03
C ASP A 659 60.75 6.39 -5.75
N GLY A 660 61.95 6.31 -5.17
CA GLY A 660 62.33 7.03 -3.96
C GLY A 660 62.11 6.26 -2.65
N ASP A 661 61.42 5.14 -2.68
CA ASP A 661 61.23 4.29 -1.50
C ASP A 661 62.50 3.44 -1.27
N VAL A 662 63.06 3.55 -0.08
CA VAL A 662 64.24 2.82 0.41
C VAL A 662 63.87 1.70 1.38
N SER A 663 62.59 1.55 1.72
CA SER A 663 62.11 0.51 2.64
C SER A 663 62.09 -0.88 1.99
N ILE A 664 62.30 -0.97 0.69
CA ILE A 664 62.39 -2.23 -0.06
C ILE A 664 63.55 -3.09 0.41
N SER A 665 63.41 -4.42 0.21
CA SER A 665 64.46 -5.36 0.61
C SER A 665 65.81 -5.06 -0.04
N GLN A 666 66.84 -4.98 0.77
CA GLN A 666 68.23 -4.80 0.37
C GLN A 666 68.97 -6.14 0.19
N SER A 667 68.32 -7.26 0.40
CA SER A 667 68.97 -8.59 0.46
C SER A 667 69.54 -9.08 -0.86
N ASN A 668 69.11 -8.46 -1.97
CA ASN A 668 69.59 -8.78 -3.31
C ASN A 668 70.67 -7.82 -3.83
N VAL A 669 71.23 -6.94 -3.00
CA VAL A 669 72.31 -6.05 -3.31
C VAL A 669 73.65 -6.79 -3.01
N HIS A 670 74.46 -6.96 -4.03
CA HIS A 670 75.72 -7.73 -3.94
C HIS A 670 76.88 -6.86 -4.35
N TYR A 671 78.01 -7.08 -3.70
CA TYR A 671 79.25 -6.31 -3.85
C TYR A 671 80.36 -7.18 -4.43
N LEU A 672 81.06 -6.67 -5.40
CA LEU A 672 82.28 -7.27 -5.90
C LEU A 672 83.41 -6.23 -5.89
N TYR A 673 84.41 -6.50 -5.07
CA TYR A 673 85.62 -5.70 -5.00
C TYR A 673 86.69 -6.37 -5.83
N SER A 674 87.30 -5.63 -6.74
CA SER A 674 88.43 -6.08 -7.55
C SER A 674 89.57 -5.03 -7.63
N GLY A 675 90.78 -5.46 -7.80
CA GLY A 675 91.89 -4.54 -7.87
C GLY A 675 93.22 -5.17 -7.53
N PHE A 676 94.14 -4.33 -7.14
CA PHE A 676 95.52 -4.75 -6.79
C PHE A 676 95.95 -4.00 -5.53
N THR A 677 96.61 -4.72 -4.60
CA THR A 677 97.29 -4.11 -3.48
C THR A 677 98.51 -3.28 -3.97
N SER A 678 99.03 -2.48 -3.08
CA SER A 678 100.28 -1.72 -3.38
C SER A 678 101.51 -2.60 -3.67
N LYS A 679 101.42 -3.88 -3.38
CA LYS A 679 102.40 -4.93 -3.69
C LYS A 679 102.04 -5.72 -4.95
N TRP A 680 101.12 -5.22 -5.80
CA TRP A 680 100.60 -5.84 -7.03
C TRP A 680 99.98 -7.21 -6.87
N LYS A 681 99.50 -7.56 -5.64
CA LYS A 681 98.71 -8.77 -5.46
C LYS A 681 97.30 -8.50 -5.98
N PRO A 682 96.68 -9.39 -6.78
CA PRO A 682 95.31 -9.26 -7.25
C PRO A 682 94.36 -9.44 -6.07
N TYR A 683 93.29 -8.68 -6.05
CA TYR A 683 92.20 -8.74 -5.12
C TYR A 683 90.92 -8.95 -5.87
N SER A 684 90.17 -9.96 -5.50
CA SER A 684 88.75 -10.19 -5.93
C SER A 684 88.02 -10.83 -4.78
N SER A 685 86.99 -10.13 -4.27
CA SER A 685 86.28 -10.55 -3.12
C SER A 685 84.92 -9.82 -3.01
N THR A 686 83.97 -10.41 -2.30
CA THR A 686 82.71 -9.76 -1.87
C THR A 686 82.90 -8.89 -0.62
N LYS A 687 84.05 -8.97 0.02
CA LYS A 687 84.38 -8.16 1.21
C LYS A 687 85.26 -6.95 0.76
N ALA A 688 85.07 -5.84 1.44
CA ALA A 688 85.84 -4.66 1.21
C ALA A 688 87.36 -4.91 1.48
N PRO A 689 88.32 -4.41 0.62
CA PRO A 689 89.73 -4.54 0.88
C PRO A 689 90.16 -3.64 2.04
N THR A 690 91.10 -4.09 2.83
CA THR A 690 91.68 -3.34 3.95
C THR A 690 93.16 -2.91 3.69
N GLU A 691 93.84 -3.56 2.75
CA GLU A 691 95.24 -3.24 2.45
C GLU A 691 95.41 -2.03 1.54
N PRO A 692 96.44 -1.25 1.67
CA PRO A 692 96.75 -0.18 0.70
C PRO A 692 96.83 -0.74 -0.73
N GLY A 693 96.18 -0.04 -1.68
CA GLY A 693 96.12 -0.50 -3.07
C GLY A 693 95.13 0.33 -3.91
N ARG A 694 94.86 -0.13 -5.13
CA ARG A 694 93.84 0.46 -6.02
C ARG A 694 92.78 -0.54 -6.33
N TYR A 695 91.54 -0.11 -6.08
CA TYR A 695 90.38 -1.03 -6.11
C TYR A 695 89.20 -0.39 -6.87
N VAL A 696 88.32 -1.26 -7.31
CA VAL A 696 87.03 -0.93 -7.85
C VAL A 696 86.01 -1.76 -7.08
N VAL A 697 84.98 -1.13 -6.62
CA VAL A 697 83.75 -1.83 -6.11
C VAL A 697 82.68 -1.71 -7.16
N THR A 698 82.09 -2.84 -7.53
CA THR A 698 80.94 -2.92 -8.37
C THR A 698 79.78 -3.45 -7.49
N VAL A 699 78.66 -2.73 -7.49
CA VAL A 699 77.44 -3.16 -6.82
C VAL A 699 76.41 -3.52 -7.85
N VAL A 700 75.87 -4.69 -7.71
CA VAL A 700 74.86 -5.25 -8.62
C VAL A 700 73.66 -5.75 -7.80
N THR A 701 72.46 -5.80 -8.43
CA THR A 701 71.31 -6.51 -7.90
C THR A 701 71.22 -7.89 -8.55
N ILE A 702 71.10 -8.96 -7.75
CA ILE A 702 70.95 -10.35 -8.23
C ILE A 702 69.75 -10.95 -7.63
N GLY A 703 68.77 -11.33 -8.45
CA GLY A 703 67.48 -11.84 -7.98
C GLY A 703 66.62 -10.78 -7.27
N GLY A 704 65.70 -11.21 -6.42
CA GLY A 704 64.76 -10.33 -5.71
C GLY A 704 63.64 -9.78 -6.60
N ASN A 705 62.98 -8.76 -6.13
CA ASN A 705 61.86 -8.12 -6.84
C ASN A 705 62.24 -6.84 -7.57
N TYR A 706 63.47 -6.35 -7.36
CA TYR A 706 63.96 -5.07 -7.87
C TYR A 706 65.30 -5.23 -8.57
N GLN A 707 65.41 -4.70 -9.76
CA GLN A 707 66.67 -4.77 -10.55
C GLN A 707 67.10 -3.37 -10.90
N ALA A 708 68.29 -2.98 -10.44
CA ALA A 708 68.92 -1.72 -10.79
C ALA A 708 70.13 -1.92 -11.74
N ALA A 709 70.42 -0.91 -12.48
CA ALA A 709 71.67 -0.88 -13.24
C ALA A 709 72.91 -0.93 -12.28
N PRO A 710 73.91 -1.73 -12.56
CA PRO A 710 75.14 -1.76 -11.76
C PRO A 710 75.73 -0.38 -11.55
N ILE A 711 76.23 -0.12 -10.36
CA ILE A 711 77.02 1.07 -10.08
C ILE A 711 78.40 0.67 -9.72
N THR A 712 79.37 1.46 -10.15
CA THR A 712 80.82 1.18 -10.02
C THR A 712 81.54 2.38 -9.44
N ARG A 713 82.49 2.16 -8.57
CA ARG A 713 83.33 3.19 -7.97
C ARG A 713 84.74 2.70 -7.86
N SER A 714 85.68 3.50 -8.36
CA SER A 714 87.09 3.26 -8.13
C SER A 714 87.64 4.04 -6.93
N PHE A 715 88.52 3.44 -6.18
CA PHE A 715 89.10 4.06 -4.99
C PHE A 715 90.51 3.56 -4.73
N GLN A 716 91.27 4.32 -3.98
CA GLN A 716 92.60 3.97 -3.54
C GLN A 716 92.67 4.00 -2.02
N ILE A 717 93.24 2.93 -1.41
CA ILE A 717 93.61 2.92 -0.02
C ILE A 717 95.04 3.35 0.07
N VAL A 718 95.31 4.39 0.80
CA VAL A 718 96.65 4.91 1.07
C VAL A 718 97.10 4.62 2.48
N LYS A 719 98.43 4.52 2.73
CA LYS A 719 98.95 4.26 4.05
C LYS A 719 98.56 5.39 5.05
#